data_e9f70755e43cba1f493b8964e0368811
#
_entry.id   e9f70755e43cba1f493b8964e0368811
#
_cell.length_a   1.000
_cell.length_b   1.000
_cell.length_c   1.000
_cell.angle_alpha   90.00
_cell.angle_beta   90.00
_cell.angle_gamma   90.00
#
_symmetry.space_group_name_H-M   'P 1'
#
loop_
_entity.id
_entity.type
_entity.pdbx_description
1 polymer ?
#
loop_
_entity_poly.entity_id
_entity_poly.type
_entity_poly.pdbx_seq_one_letter_code
_entity_poly.pdbx_strand_id
1 'polypeptide(L)'
;MKTKNFRVVPRIPEQLDALKKIAYNTWWTWNTQAIELFRWIDSDLWESSYHNPVRLLGHVSQERLEELSADTVYLSHLEKTAERLDDYLTRKTWFDIQRQQQDIPGDDFLVATFSAEFGLHESIPIYSGGLGVLAGDTIKSCSELGLPSVGVSLLYRHGYFSQYLNSDGWQQERYFVNDYSNMPVDPVYGSDGRQVEVEVPLAERKVRAAVWQVKVGRSSLYLLDTNLAENQPADRSITGQLYGGDREMRIKQEIILGIGGLRALDAMDLRPSVRHINEGHSAFLILERVRQLMEEGLSFPEARELVVAGNVFTTHTPVPAGNEEFAPELVMKYLRPMIAAIGLTEEEFLEFGHYDDNPNFSMTVFGLRFSRYRNGVSRLHGEISREIWKDVWPRLPAADTPLTHVTNGIHPESWVSDEMEKLFSRYVGPRWSSNRTDMTEWEKVDRIPDSELWPAHTRMRERLISWARDRWESQISRMGLLKPHLEDMPVLDPEVPTIGFARRFASYKRATLLLRDRERLSRIVNNPQYPVQLIFAGKAHPHDAAGKELIREIVHLCMREEFYGKVIFLEDYSMDMARHMVQGVDVWLNTPRLPMEACGTSGMKACFNGVIHCSVPDGWWAEAYRPGIGWSIGSGEEYDDPELQDRLEAKALYNIIENQIIPIFYDRDRNDIPVNWLRIVKESMKAICPVFSSNRMLAEYVSRFYIPAYKSTLKLMDDGYAAARELAGWMETIRQNWHSVRIESVEAEITNGTCSVGDPLPVTVRVRVEGLRPEDLLVEVQHGKIEHDGWLTHREAVRLDLKEEADGCYVFGGSFRCSHSGHQGLTVRILPCHGDFGRIIEPNMVSWWE
;
A
#
# COMPACT_ATOMS: atom_id res chain seq x y z
N MET A 1 0.43 25.08 -38.18
CA MET A 1 -0.42 24.09 -38.88
C MET A 1 -1.71 23.95 -38.08
N LYS A 2 -2.87 24.13 -38.69
CA LYS A 2 -4.17 23.90 -38.00
C LYS A 2 -4.57 22.47 -38.25
N THR A 3 -4.75 21.67 -37.15
CA THR A 3 -5.25 20.32 -37.20
C THR A 3 -6.67 20.23 -36.65
N LYS A 4 -7.50 19.36 -37.23
CA LYS A 4 -8.77 18.95 -36.63
C LYS A 4 -8.56 17.62 -35.96
N ASN A 5 -8.81 17.52 -34.67
CA ASN A 5 -8.73 16.26 -33.92
C ASN A 5 -10.07 15.52 -34.04
N PHE A 6 -10.01 14.21 -34.27
CA PHE A 6 -11.18 13.31 -34.24
C PHE A 6 -10.72 11.95 -33.73
N ARG A 7 -11.64 11.23 -33.07
CA ARG A 7 -11.42 9.88 -32.58
C ARG A 7 -11.95 8.88 -33.60
N VAL A 8 -11.16 7.89 -33.95
CA VAL A 8 -11.58 6.71 -34.70
C VAL A 8 -11.86 5.58 -33.71
N VAL A 9 -13.01 4.94 -33.81
CA VAL A 9 -13.39 3.82 -32.95
C VAL A 9 -13.59 2.56 -33.79
N PRO A 10 -13.30 1.36 -33.26
CA PRO A 10 -13.53 0.09 -33.99
C PRO A 10 -15.02 -0.09 -34.26
N ARG A 11 -15.33 -0.69 -35.42
CA ARG A 11 -16.68 -1.11 -35.77
C ARG A 11 -16.90 -2.54 -35.28
N ILE A 12 -17.44 -2.69 -34.10
CA ILE A 12 -17.69 -3.99 -33.49
C ILE A 12 -19.06 -4.50 -34.00
N PRO A 13 -19.15 -5.74 -34.57
CA PRO A 13 -20.42 -6.37 -34.90
C PRO A 13 -21.35 -6.47 -33.70
N GLU A 14 -22.67 -6.35 -33.91
CA GLU A 14 -23.67 -6.35 -32.83
C GLU A 14 -23.57 -7.60 -31.94
N GLN A 15 -23.29 -8.78 -32.53
CA GLN A 15 -23.10 -10.04 -31.79
C GLN A 15 -21.92 -9.99 -30.80
N LEU A 16 -20.96 -9.08 -31.01
CA LEU A 16 -19.74 -8.91 -30.20
C LEU A 16 -19.81 -7.69 -29.27
N ASP A 17 -20.96 -7.01 -29.14
CA ASP A 17 -21.08 -5.73 -28.41
C ASP A 17 -20.69 -5.87 -26.93
N ALA A 18 -20.90 -7.06 -26.34
CA ALA A 18 -20.48 -7.37 -24.97
C ALA A 18 -18.95 -7.23 -24.74
N LEU A 19 -18.12 -7.41 -25.79
CA LEU A 19 -16.67 -7.20 -25.70
C LEU A 19 -16.32 -5.80 -25.21
N LYS A 20 -17.04 -4.79 -25.68
CA LYS A 20 -16.81 -3.41 -25.28
C LYS A 20 -17.07 -3.20 -23.77
N LYS A 21 -18.19 -3.76 -23.26
CA LYS A 21 -18.52 -3.71 -21.84
C LYS A 21 -17.42 -4.34 -20.98
N ILE A 22 -16.92 -5.51 -21.41
CA ILE A 22 -15.86 -6.25 -20.70
C ILE A 22 -14.55 -5.47 -20.80
N ALA A 23 -14.13 -4.99 -21.98
CA ALA A 23 -12.87 -4.29 -22.20
C ALA A 23 -12.70 -3.02 -21.36
N TYR A 24 -13.79 -2.28 -21.13
CA TYR A 24 -13.79 -1.05 -20.34
C TYR A 24 -14.04 -1.26 -18.82
N ASN A 25 -14.23 -2.50 -18.37
CA ASN A 25 -14.26 -2.82 -16.93
C ASN A 25 -13.06 -3.68 -16.58
N THR A 26 -12.12 -3.14 -15.83
CA THR A 26 -10.86 -3.82 -15.49
C THR A 26 -11.03 -5.10 -14.65
N TRP A 27 -12.28 -5.51 -14.35
CA TRP A 27 -12.59 -6.82 -13.78
C TRP A 27 -11.96 -7.96 -14.59
N TRP A 28 -11.84 -7.82 -15.91
CA TRP A 28 -11.18 -8.80 -16.77
C TRP A 28 -9.74 -9.07 -16.36
N THR A 29 -9.03 -8.11 -15.73
CA THR A 29 -7.60 -8.26 -15.35
C THR A 29 -7.33 -9.32 -14.29
N TRP A 30 -8.37 -9.75 -13.59
CA TRP A 30 -8.31 -10.85 -12.61
C TRP A 30 -9.33 -11.95 -12.87
N ASN A 31 -9.79 -12.06 -14.10
CA ASN A 31 -10.68 -13.10 -14.55
C ASN A 31 -10.11 -13.83 -15.77
N THR A 32 -9.58 -15.02 -15.54
CA THR A 32 -8.91 -15.82 -16.58
C THR A 32 -9.76 -16.03 -17.81
N GLN A 33 -11.08 -16.26 -17.67
CA GLN A 33 -11.95 -16.48 -18.83
C GLN A 33 -12.12 -15.21 -19.66
N ALA A 34 -12.14 -14.04 -19.03
CA ALA A 34 -12.19 -12.78 -19.75
C ALA A 34 -10.85 -12.48 -20.46
N ILE A 35 -9.72 -12.82 -19.85
CA ILE A 35 -8.40 -12.72 -20.49
C ILE A 35 -8.34 -13.62 -21.74
N GLU A 36 -8.74 -14.87 -21.61
CA GLU A 36 -8.76 -15.84 -22.73
C GLU A 36 -9.70 -15.39 -23.88
N LEU A 37 -10.78 -14.69 -23.56
CA LEU A 37 -11.68 -14.14 -24.56
C LEU A 37 -10.96 -13.16 -25.50
N PHE A 38 -10.09 -12.28 -24.97
CA PHE A 38 -9.32 -11.34 -25.77
C PHE A 38 -8.14 -12.01 -26.48
N ARG A 39 -7.45 -12.93 -25.81
CA ARG A 39 -6.35 -13.71 -26.41
C ARG A 39 -6.84 -14.52 -27.61
N TRP A 40 -8.04 -15.05 -27.59
CA TRP A 40 -8.64 -15.80 -28.70
C TRP A 40 -8.90 -14.96 -29.97
N ILE A 41 -9.13 -13.65 -29.80
CA ILE A 41 -9.30 -12.75 -30.94
C ILE A 41 -8.04 -12.78 -31.81
N ASP A 42 -6.89 -12.51 -31.23
CA ASP A 42 -5.57 -12.54 -31.87
C ASP A 42 -4.48 -12.57 -30.79
N SER A 43 -3.80 -13.70 -30.65
CA SER A 43 -2.79 -13.92 -29.61
C SER A 43 -1.58 -13.00 -29.78
N ASP A 44 -1.09 -12.79 -31.03
CA ASP A 44 0.10 -11.98 -31.28
C ASP A 44 -0.20 -10.51 -31.06
N LEU A 45 -1.37 -10.07 -31.48
CA LEU A 45 -1.84 -8.71 -31.22
C LEU A 45 -2.12 -8.46 -29.73
N TRP A 46 -2.60 -9.47 -29.01
CA TRP A 46 -2.77 -9.41 -27.56
C TRP A 46 -1.44 -9.13 -26.83
N GLU A 47 -0.40 -9.90 -27.15
CA GLU A 47 0.93 -9.70 -26.60
C GLU A 47 1.54 -8.34 -27.01
N SER A 48 1.48 -7.98 -28.28
CA SER A 48 2.03 -6.72 -28.80
C SER A 48 1.26 -5.47 -28.36
N SER A 49 0.01 -5.61 -27.94
CA SER A 49 -0.80 -4.54 -27.35
C SER A 49 -0.56 -4.33 -25.85
N TYR A 50 0.37 -5.06 -25.23
CA TYR A 50 0.58 -5.08 -23.77
C TYR A 50 -0.68 -5.51 -23.01
N HIS A 51 -1.34 -6.55 -23.49
CA HIS A 51 -2.59 -7.10 -22.89
C HIS A 51 -3.70 -6.04 -22.72
N ASN A 52 -3.77 -5.09 -23.63
CA ASN A 52 -4.77 -4.02 -23.59
C ASN A 52 -5.93 -4.34 -24.55
N PRO A 53 -7.12 -4.71 -24.04
CA PRO A 53 -8.25 -5.12 -24.87
C PRO A 53 -8.81 -3.98 -25.73
N VAL A 54 -8.74 -2.73 -25.25
CA VAL A 54 -9.22 -1.57 -26.03
C VAL A 54 -8.31 -1.33 -27.22
N ARG A 55 -6.99 -1.42 -27.00
CA ARG A 55 -6.01 -1.30 -28.08
C ARG A 55 -6.09 -2.47 -29.06
N LEU A 56 -6.26 -3.70 -28.56
CA LEU A 56 -6.48 -4.89 -29.39
C LEU A 56 -7.71 -4.70 -30.30
N LEU A 57 -8.85 -4.34 -29.75
CA LEU A 57 -10.08 -4.12 -30.52
C LEU A 57 -9.96 -2.97 -31.52
N GLY A 58 -9.08 -1.98 -31.25
CA GLY A 58 -8.77 -0.88 -32.16
C GLY A 58 -7.87 -1.24 -33.34
N HIS A 59 -7.16 -2.37 -33.29
CA HIS A 59 -6.14 -2.77 -34.27
C HIS A 59 -6.46 -4.10 -34.97
N VAL A 60 -7.34 -4.93 -34.41
CA VAL A 60 -7.79 -6.17 -35.05
C VAL A 60 -8.51 -5.89 -36.36
N SER A 61 -8.32 -6.76 -37.36
CA SER A 61 -8.95 -6.59 -38.67
C SER A 61 -10.48 -6.74 -38.59
N GLN A 62 -11.20 -6.01 -39.44
CA GLN A 62 -12.67 -6.11 -39.52
C GLN A 62 -13.11 -7.52 -39.92
N GLU A 63 -12.37 -8.17 -40.85
CA GLU A 63 -12.60 -9.54 -41.29
C GLU A 63 -12.57 -10.50 -40.09
N ARG A 64 -11.58 -10.34 -39.19
CA ARG A 64 -11.48 -11.18 -37.99
C ARG A 64 -12.66 -11.01 -37.05
N LEU A 65 -13.13 -9.79 -36.86
CA LEU A 65 -14.34 -9.51 -36.05
C LEU A 65 -15.61 -10.12 -36.68
N GLU A 66 -15.71 -10.10 -38.03
CA GLU A 66 -16.81 -10.71 -38.76
C GLU A 66 -16.78 -12.24 -38.66
N GLU A 67 -15.62 -12.87 -38.77
CA GLU A 67 -15.44 -14.31 -38.52
C GLU A 67 -15.91 -14.70 -37.12
N LEU A 68 -15.46 -13.98 -36.09
CA LEU A 68 -15.83 -14.25 -34.70
C LEU A 68 -17.31 -14.02 -34.43
N SER A 69 -17.95 -13.07 -35.13
CA SER A 69 -19.38 -12.82 -35.02
C SER A 69 -20.24 -13.96 -35.56
N ALA A 70 -19.65 -14.86 -36.36
CA ALA A 70 -20.28 -16.08 -36.90
C ALA A 70 -19.84 -17.37 -36.16
N ASP A 71 -18.83 -17.29 -35.29
CA ASP A 71 -18.31 -18.43 -34.53
C ASP A 71 -19.17 -18.69 -33.28
N THR A 72 -19.96 -19.75 -33.32
CA THR A 72 -20.86 -20.11 -32.21
C THR A 72 -20.15 -20.49 -30.92
N VAL A 73 -18.90 -20.99 -31.00
CA VAL A 73 -18.11 -21.35 -29.82
C VAL A 73 -17.60 -20.09 -29.13
N TYR A 74 -17.07 -19.15 -29.92
CA TYR A 74 -16.63 -17.86 -29.41
C TYR A 74 -17.80 -17.05 -28.80
N LEU A 75 -18.94 -17.00 -29.52
CA LEU A 75 -20.13 -16.30 -29.01
C LEU A 75 -20.66 -16.91 -27.70
N SER A 76 -20.64 -18.23 -27.57
CA SER A 76 -21.03 -18.88 -26.29
C SER A 76 -20.05 -18.56 -25.15
N HIS A 77 -18.75 -18.43 -25.45
CA HIS A 77 -17.76 -18.00 -24.44
C HIS A 77 -17.97 -16.53 -24.06
N LEU A 78 -18.22 -15.67 -25.03
CA LEU A 78 -18.52 -14.25 -24.79
C LEU A 78 -19.77 -14.06 -23.91
N GLU A 79 -20.87 -14.76 -24.28
CA GLU A 79 -22.13 -14.70 -23.52
C GLU A 79 -21.93 -15.12 -22.06
N LYS A 80 -21.29 -16.25 -21.79
CA LYS A 80 -21.00 -16.73 -20.44
C LYS A 80 -20.11 -15.77 -19.66
N THR A 81 -19.13 -15.15 -20.33
CA THR A 81 -18.24 -14.18 -19.67
C THR A 81 -18.97 -12.88 -19.32
N ALA A 82 -19.87 -12.43 -20.22
CA ALA A 82 -20.72 -11.28 -19.96
C ALA A 82 -21.72 -11.53 -18.80
N GLU A 83 -22.37 -12.70 -18.78
CA GLU A 83 -23.24 -13.12 -17.68
C GLU A 83 -22.50 -13.18 -16.34
N ARG A 84 -21.26 -13.67 -16.33
CA ARG A 84 -20.42 -13.69 -15.12
C ARG A 84 -20.08 -12.28 -14.62
N LEU A 85 -19.81 -11.35 -15.52
CA LEU A 85 -19.59 -9.95 -15.14
C LEU A 85 -20.88 -9.35 -14.55
N ASP A 86 -22.05 -9.64 -15.15
CA ASP A 86 -23.33 -9.14 -14.65
C ASP A 86 -23.68 -9.73 -13.28
N ASP A 87 -23.49 -11.03 -13.08
CA ASP A 87 -23.63 -11.68 -11.78
C ASP A 87 -22.66 -11.07 -10.76
N TYR A 88 -21.39 -10.89 -11.16
CA TYR A 88 -20.41 -10.25 -10.32
C TYR A 88 -20.84 -8.87 -9.85
N LEU A 89 -21.38 -8.04 -10.74
CA LEU A 89 -21.79 -6.67 -10.42
C LEU A 89 -23.03 -6.60 -9.52
N THR A 90 -23.92 -7.62 -9.56
CA THR A 90 -25.25 -7.58 -8.92
C THR A 90 -25.39 -8.47 -7.69
N ARG A 91 -24.56 -9.50 -7.55
CA ARG A 91 -24.65 -10.43 -6.40
C ARG A 91 -24.40 -9.74 -5.07
N LYS A 92 -25.03 -10.25 -4.01
CA LYS A 92 -24.77 -9.82 -2.62
C LYS A 92 -23.31 -10.02 -2.25
N THR A 93 -22.76 -9.03 -1.55
CA THR A 93 -21.35 -8.93 -1.18
C THR A 93 -21.15 -9.12 0.32
N TRP A 94 -19.87 -9.20 0.74
CA TRP A 94 -19.52 -9.20 2.15
C TRP A 94 -19.95 -7.93 2.86
N PHE A 95 -19.81 -6.76 2.22
CA PHE A 95 -20.18 -5.50 2.84
C PHE A 95 -21.69 -5.37 3.05
N ASP A 96 -22.53 -5.91 2.17
CA ASP A 96 -23.97 -5.96 2.36
C ASP A 96 -24.35 -6.71 3.65
N ILE A 97 -23.61 -7.79 3.96
CA ILE A 97 -23.79 -8.56 5.20
C ILE A 97 -23.32 -7.75 6.41
N GLN A 98 -22.13 -7.13 6.32
CA GLN A 98 -21.61 -6.29 7.41
C GLN A 98 -22.52 -5.10 7.71
N ARG A 99 -23.06 -4.47 6.67
CA ARG A 99 -24.00 -3.36 6.79
C ARG A 99 -25.23 -3.72 7.62
N GLN A 100 -25.79 -4.90 7.38
CA GLN A 100 -26.91 -5.41 8.17
C GLN A 100 -26.53 -5.77 9.60
N GLN A 101 -25.38 -6.42 9.82
CA GLN A 101 -24.94 -6.86 11.14
C GLN A 101 -24.52 -5.72 12.07
N GLN A 102 -23.97 -4.64 11.54
CA GLN A 102 -23.44 -3.53 12.31
C GLN A 102 -24.37 -2.31 12.33
N ASP A 103 -25.57 -2.46 11.80
CA ASP A 103 -26.57 -1.39 11.69
C ASP A 103 -25.94 -0.09 11.16
N ILE A 104 -25.33 -0.18 9.97
CA ILE A 104 -24.72 0.98 9.31
C ILE A 104 -25.88 1.75 8.63
N PRO A 105 -26.25 2.92 9.15
CA PRO A 105 -27.37 3.67 8.61
C PRO A 105 -27.02 4.33 7.27
N GLY A 106 -28.06 4.59 6.46
CA GLY A 106 -27.95 5.42 5.26
C GLY A 106 -27.37 4.73 4.02
N ASP A 107 -27.66 5.30 2.85
CA ASP A 107 -27.09 4.89 1.56
C ASP A 107 -25.84 5.71 1.18
N ASP A 108 -25.44 6.64 2.03
CA ASP A 108 -24.40 7.67 1.86
C ASP A 108 -23.03 7.24 2.40
N PHE A 109 -22.88 5.95 2.79
CA PHE A 109 -21.55 5.42 3.11
C PHE A 109 -20.70 5.33 1.84
N LEU A 110 -19.70 6.19 1.73
CA LEU A 110 -18.76 6.20 0.61
C LEU A 110 -17.34 6.46 1.12
N VAL A 111 -16.41 5.60 0.72
CA VAL A 111 -14.97 5.79 0.98
C VAL A 111 -14.28 6.31 -0.27
N ALA A 112 -13.60 7.44 -0.18
CA ALA A 112 -12.73 7.93 -1.25
C ALA A 112 -11.27 7.76 -0.86
N THR A 113 -10.52 6.97 -1.64
CA THR A 113 -9.08 6.75 -1.45
C THR A 113 -8.30 7.61 -2.42
N PHE A 114 -7.46 8.49 -1.89
CA PHE A 114 -6.60 9.38 -2.66
C PHE A 114 -5.18 8.85 -2.66
N SER A 115 -4.62 8.65 -3.85
CA SER A 115 -3.24 8.21 -4.03
C SER A 115 -2.64 8.80 -5.30
N ALA A 116 -1.34 9.10 -5.28
CA ALA A 116 -0.62 9.59 -6.46
C ALA A 116 -0.54 8.55 -7.58
N GLU A 117 -0.70 7.26 -7.26
CA GLU A 117 -0.55 6.15 -8.20
C GLU A 117 -1.52 5.00 -7.88
N PHE A 118 -1.99 4.31 -8.94
CA PHE A 118 -2.78 3.08 -8.86
C PHE A 118 -2.27 2.05 -9.87
N GLY A 119 -1.69 0.97 -9.40
CA GLY A 119 -1.22 -0.16 -10.21
C GLY A 119 -2.33 -1.18 -10.43
N LEU A 120 -3.17 -0.97 -11.43
CA LEU A 120 -4.26 -1.88 -11.78
C LEU A 120 -3.81 -2.97 -12.74
N HIS A 121 -3.18 -2.57 -13.82
CA HIS A 121 -2.72 -3.42 -14.90
C HIS A 121 -1.72 -2.66 -15.79
N GLU A 122 -0.86 -3.36 -16.55
CA GLU A 122 0.09 -2.75 -17.47
C GLU A 122 -0.55 -1.91 -18.58
N SER A 123 -1.82 -2.18 -18.93
CA SER A 123 -2.60 -1.37 -19.88
C SER A 123 -2.94 0.04 -19.38
N ILE A 124 -2.77 0.31 -18.08
CA ILE A 124 -3.03 1.60 -17.44
C ILE A 124 -1.77 2.01 -16.66
N PRO A 125 -0.77 2.60 -17.31
CA PRO A 125 0.55 2.83 -16.73
C PRO A 125 0.59 4.09 -15.84
N ILE A 126 -0.22 4.14 -14.79
CA ILE A 126 -0.31 5.22 -13.78
C ILE A 126 0.25 4.79 -12.42
N TYR A 127 1.26 3.96 -12.42
CA TYR A 127 1.96 3.47 -11.21
C TYR A 127 3.46 3.40 -11.43
N SER A 128 4.23 3.41 -10.35
CA SER A 128 5.69 3.27 -10.38
C SER A 128 6.20 2.12 -9.52
N GLY A 129 5.57 1.85 -8.39
CA GLY A 129 6.08 0.90 -7.42
C GLY A 129 5.05 0.28 -6.49
N GLY A 130 5.53 -0.12 -5.30
CA GLY A 130 4.72 -0.87 -4.33
C GLY A 130 3.49 -0.14 -3.81
N LEU A 131 3.56 1.18 -3.66
CA LEU A 131 2.43 2.01 -3.23
C LEU A 131 1.27 1.92 -4.22
N GLY A 132 1.56 2.12 -5.52
CA GLY A 132 0.54 2.05 -6.56
C GLY A 132 -0.05 0.66 -6.72
N VAL A 133 0.78 -0.38 -6.67
CA VAL A 133 0.30 -1.77 -6.74
C VAL A 133 -0.59 -2.10 -5.56
N LEU A 134 -0.27 -1.63 -4.34
CA LEU A 134 -1.14 -1.80 -3.19
C LEU A 134 -2.46 -1.05 -3.35
N ALA A 135 -2.43 0.20 -3.82
CA ALA A 135 -3.65 0.98 -4.09
C ALA A 135 -4.54 0.28 -5.14
N GLY A 136 -3.93 -0.30 -6.18
CA GLY A 136 -4.61 -1.14 -7.18
C GLY A 136 -5.23 -2.40 -6.58
N ASP A 137 -4.48 -3.15 -5.78
CA ASP A 137 -4.96 -4.33 -5.08
C ASP A 137 -6.11 -3.97 -4.10
N THR A 138 -6.01 -2.80 -3.44
CA THR A 138 -7.04 -2.31 -2.51
C THR A 138 -8.35 -1.99 -3.22
N ILE A 139 -8.34 -1.24 -4.32
CA ILE A 139 -9.58 -0.89 -5.04
C ILE A 139 -10.23 -2.12 -5.70
N LYS A 140 -9.45 -3.11 -6.14
CA LYS A 140 -9.96 -4.41 -6.59
C LYS A 140 -10.66 -5.14 -5.45
N SER A 141 -10.05 -5.16 -4.26
CA SER A 141 -10.68 -5.75 -3.07
C SER A 141 -11.91 -4.97 -2.60
N CYS A 142 -11.94 -3.64 -2.76
CA CYS A 142 -13.17 -2.87 -2.53
C CYS A 142 -14.30 -3.38 -3.43
N SER A 143 -13.99 -3.60 -4.71
CA SER A 143 -14.93 -4.18 -5.67
C SER A 143 -15.38 -5.59 -5.28
N GLU A 144 -14.45 -6.48 -4.87
CA GLU A 144 -14.74 -7.85 -4.44
C GLU A 144 -15.64 -7.86 -3.18
N LEU A 145 -15.32 -7.00 -2.21
CA LEU A 145 -16.06 -6.90 -0.96
C LEU A 145 -17.39 -6.17 -1.10
N GLY A 146 -17.60 -5.47 -2.21
CA GLY A 146 -18.75 -4.60 -2.42
C GLY A 146 -18.76 -3.38 -1.52
N LEU A 147 -17.58 -2.91 -1.08
CA LEU A 147 -17.47 -1.68 -0.34
C LEU A 147 -17.76 -0.49 -1.26
N PRO A 148 -18.74 0.38 -0.93
CA PRO A 148 -18.95 1.61 -1.66
C PRO A 148 -17.68 2.47 -1.62
N SER A 149 -16.94 2.50 -2.72
CA SER A 149 -15.64 3.14 -2.75
C SER A 149 -15.29 3.70 -4.13
N VAL A 150 -14.53 4.79 -4.09
CA VAL A 150 -13.91 5.40 -5.26
C VAL A 150 -12.43 5.67 -5.00
N GLY A 151 -11.62 5.52 -6.04
CA GLY A 151 -10.24 5.99 -6.05
C GLY A 151 -10.14 7.37 -6.72
N VAL A 152 -9.16 8.17 -6.31
CA VAL A 152 -8.83 9.46 -6.94
C VAL A 152 -7.34 9.53 -7.18
N SER A 153 -6.94 9.85 -8.42
CA SER A 153 -5.55 10.00 -8.83
C SER A 153 -5.40 10.98 -10.01
N LEU A 154 -4.21 11.03 -10.59
CA LEU A 154 -3.92 11.84 -11.76
C LEU A 154 -3.81 10.96 -13.01
N LEU A 155 -4.29 11.44 -14.16
CA LEU A 155 -4.11 10.79 -15.45
C LEU A 155 -2.81 11.27 -16.09
N TYR A 156 -1.75 10.48 -15.89
CA TYR A 156 -0.43 10.87 -16.37
C TYR A 156 -0.27 10.65 -17.88
N ARG A 157 0.12 11.70 -18.58
CA ARG A 157 0.33 11.67 -20.03
C ARG A 157 1.48 10.74 -20.43
N HIS A 158 2.52 10.67 -19.61
CA HIS A 158 3.69 9.82 -19.86
C HIS A 158 3.84 8.69 -18.84
N GLY A 159 3.05 8.73 -17.74
CA GLY A 159 3.14 7.75 -16.66
C GLY A 159 4.50 7.74 -15.98
N TYR A 160 4.97 6.52 -15.65
CA TYR A 160 6.32 6.25 -15.23
C TYR A 160 7.15 5.78 -16.45
N PHE A 161 8.46 5.79 -16.35
CA PHE A 161 9.32 5.46 -17.50
C PHE A 161 9.38 3.96 -17.82
N SER A 162 9.61 3.66 -19.08
CA SER A 162 10.11 2.36 -19.54
C SER A 162 11.63 2.35 -19.48
N GLN A 163 12.19 1.31 -18.89
CA GLN A 163 13.63 1.14 -18.71
C GLN A 163 14.23 0.43 -19.90
N TYR A 164 15.39 0.89 -20.37
CA TYR A 164 16.27 0.07 -21.19
C TYR A 164 17.72 0.25 -20.73
N LEU A 165 18.53 -0.77 -20.97
CA LEU A 165 19.93 -0.73 -20.62
C LEU A 165 20.77 -0.38 -21.87
N ASN A 166 21.75 0.50 -21.72
CA ASN A 166 22.71 0.75 -22.77
C ASN A 166 23.77 -0.38 -22.83
N SER A 167 24.71 -0.29 -23.76
CA SER A 167 25.78 -1.31 -23.94
C SER A 167 26.70 -1.49 -22.72
N ASP A 168 26.74 -0.53 -21.79
CA ASP A 168 27.47 -0.63 -20.52
C ASP A 168 26.60 -1.13 -19.35
N GLY A 169 25.36 -1.55 -19.61
CA GLY A 169 24.42 -1.99 -18.57
C GLY A 169 23.83 -0.86 -17.73
N TRP A 170 24.07 0.41 -18.13
CA TRP A 170 23.55 1.57 -17.44
C TRP A 170 22.09 1.81 -17.82
N GLN A 171 21.23 2.00 -16.81
CA GLN A 171 19.81 2.29 -17.00
C GLN A 171 19.59 3.61 -17.74
N GLN A 172 18.74 3.57 -18.73
CA GLN A 172 18.18 4.71 -19.45
C GLN A 172 16.67 4.71 -19.36
N GLU A 173 16.05 5.87 -19.51
CA GLU A 173 14.60 6.06 -19.38
C GLU A 173 13.98 6.51 -20.71
N ARG A 174 12.84 5.88 -21.05
CA ARG A 174 11.95 6.33 -22.13
C ARG A 174 10.58 6.66 -21.59
N TYR A 175 10.03 7.77 -22.04
CA TYR A 175 8.69 8.21 -21.68
C TYR A 175 7.79 8.16 -22.91
N PHE A 176 6.85 7.22 -22.90
CA PHE A 176 5.88 7.10 -23.97
C PHE A 176 4.67 8.01 -23.69
N VAL A 177 4.03 8.48 -24.75
CA VAL A 177 2.78 9.21 -24.62
C VAL A 177 1.64 8.21 -24.52
N ASN A 178 0.88 8.26 -23.44
CA ASN A 178 -0.33 7.48 -23.27
C ASN A 178 -1.43 7.98 -24.18
N ASP A 179 -1.93 7.12 -25.06
CA ASP A 179 -3.09 7.41 -25.89
C ASP A 179 -4.36 6.95 -25.14
N TYR A 180 -5.00 7.88 -24.47
CA TYR A 180 -6.19 7.61 -23.67
C TYR A 180 -7.35 7.03 -24.49
N SER A 181 -7.38 7.28 -25.81
CA SER A 181 -8.39 6.71 -26.71
C SER A 181 -8.25 5.21 -26.90
N ASN A 182 -7.04 4.68 -26.66
CA ASN A 182 -6.69 3.26 -26.75
C ASN A 182 -6.41 2.63 -25.38
N MET A 183 -6.93 3.24 -24.30
CA MET A 183 -6.84 2.72 -22.95
C MET A 183 -8.25 2.46 -22.40
N PRO A 184 -8.41 1.55 -21.41
CA PRO A 184 -9.71 1.31 -20.77
C PRO A 184 -10.06 2.45 -19.79
N VAL A 185 -10.08 3.68 -20.30
CA VAL A 185 -10.45 4.90 -19.58
C VAL A 185 -11.51 5.67 -20.39
N ASP A 186 -12.52 6.16 -19.73
CA ASP A 186 -13.58 6.95 -20.35
C ASP A 186 -13.65 8.37 -19.77
N PRO A 187 -13.92 9.41 -20.56
CA PRO A 187 -14.23 10.73 -20.03
C PRO A 187 -15.55 10.68 -19.25
N VAL A 188 -15.60 11.37 -18.12
CA VAL A 188 -16.83 11.51 -17.33
C VAL A 188 -17.65 12.67 -17.88
N TYR A 189 -18.93 12.43 -18.14
CA TYR A 189 -19.85 13.45 -18.66
C TYR A 189 -20.88 13.86 -17.59
N GLY A 190 -21.09 15.16 -17.47
CA GLY A 190 -22.15 15.72 -16.64
C GLY A 190 -23.55 15.54 -17.29
N SER A 191 -24.57 15.96 -16.56
CA SER A 191 -25.96 15.95 -17.04
C SER A 191 -26.20 16.86 -18.27
N ASP A 192 -25.32 17.82 -18.49
CA ASP A 192 -25.31 18.72 -19.65
C ASP A 192 -24.65 18.10 -20.91
N GLY A 193 -24.16 16.86 -20.82
CA GLY A 193 -23.48 16.15 -21.90
C GLY A 193 -22.05 16.65 -22.18
N ARG A 194 -21.48 17.51 -21.36
CA ARG A 194 -20.09 17.94 -21.43
C ARG A 194 -19.21 17.12 -20.50
N GLN A 195 -17.95 16.96 -20.85
CA GLN A 195 -16.99 16.35 -19.94
C GLN A 195 -16.91 17.16 -18.64
N VAL A 196 -16.91 16.46 -17.50
CA VAL A 196 -16.74 17.12 -16.19
C VAL A 196 -15.34 17.69 -16.11
N GLU A 197 -15.27 18.98 -15.84
CA GLU A 197 -14.06 19.73 -15.59
C GLU A 197 -14.16 20.48 -14.27
N VAL A 198 -13.05 20.59 -13.56
CA VAL A 198 -12.97 21.34 -12.31
C VAL A 198 -11.88 22.38 -12.38
N GLU A 199 -12.10 23.51 -11.71
CA GLU A 199 -11.12 24.59 -11.57
C GLU A 199 -10.41 24.47 -10.22
N VAL A 200 -9.08 24.42 -10.24
CA VAL A 200 -8.23 24.33 -9.04
C VAL A 200 -7.43 25.65 -8.93
N PRO A 201 -7.51 26.36 -7.80
CA PRO A 201 -6.70 27.53 -7.58
C PRO A 201 -5.23 27.16 -7.48
N LEU A 202 -4.37 27.87 -8.18
CA LEU A 202 -2.94 27.64 -8.19
C LEU A 202 -2.22 28.99 -8.23
N ALA A 203 -1.80 29.50 -7.08
CA ALA A 203 -1.38 30.89 -6.90
C ALA A 203 -2.48 31.88 -7.34
N GLU A 204 -2.15 32.88 -8.17
CA GLU A 204 -3.07 33.91 -8.64
C GLU A 204 -3.98 33.48 -9.82
N ARG A 205 -3.93 32.19 -10.22
CA ARG A 205 -4.68 31.68 -11.38
C ARG A 205 -5.46 30.41 -11.02
N LYS A 206 -6.29 29.99 -11.96
CA LYS A 206 -7.03 28.73 -11.91
C LYS A 206 -6.52 27.80 -12.99
N VAL A 207 -6.31 26.54 -12.63
CA VAL A 207 -5.98 25.44 -13.55
C VAL A 207 -7.21 24.56 -13.68
N ARG A 208 -7.59 24.23 -14.91
CA ARG A 208 -8.68 23.28 -15.20
C ARG A 208 -8.15 21.87 -15.27
N ALA A 209 -8.92 20.94 -14.73
CA ALA A 209 -8.66 19.53 -14.85
C ALA A 209 -9.92 18.79 -15.32
N ALA A 210 -9.80 18.03 -16.40
CA ALA A 210 -10.85 17.16 -16.90
C ALA A 210 -10.87 15.85 -16.11
N VAL A 211 -12.06 15.30 -15.88
CA VAL A 211 -12.25 14.06 -15.13
C VAL A 211 -12.42 12.87 -16.08
N TRP A 212 -11.65 11.82 -15.82
CA TRP A 212 -11.69 10.53 -16.50
C TRP A 212 -12.03 9.43 -15.50
N GLN A 213 -12.57 8.33 -15.98
CA GLN A 213 -12.97 7.16 -15.17
C GLN A 213 -12.34 5.87 -15.68
N VAL A 214 -11.86 5.05 -14.76
CA VAL A 214 -11.59 3.63 -14.95
C VAL A 214 -12.59 2.83 -14.11
N LYS A 215 -13.32 1.91 -14.73
CA LYS A 215 -14.20 0.99 -14.00
C LYS A 215 -13.38 -0.18 -13.48
N VAL A 216 -13.44 -0.41 -12.16
CA VAL A 216 -12.71 -1.48 -11.46
C VAL A 216 -13.75 -2.42 -10.81
N GLY A 217 -14.36 -3.26 -11.62
CA GLY A 217 -15.51 -4.04 -11.19
C GLY A 217 -16.69 -3.14 -10.79
N ARG A 218 -17.06 -3.16 -9.48
CA ARG A 218 -18.08 -2.30 -8.86
C ARG A 218 -17.57 -0.92 -8.47
N SER A 219 -16.25 -0.78 -8.28
CA SER A 219 -15.62 0.48 -7.89
C SER A 219 -15.22 1.31 -9.11
N SER A 220 -14.95 2.58 -8.89
CA SER A 220 -14.46 3.51 -9.91
C SER A 220 -13.19 4.20 -9.46
N LEU A 221 -12.25 4.36 -10.38
CA LEU A 221 -11.08 5.21 -10.20
C LEU A 221 -11.25 6.46 -11.06
N TYR A 222 -11.29 7.63 -10.43
CA TYR A 222 -11.37 8.91 -11.11
C TYR A 222 -9.98 9.54 -11.25
N LEU A 223 -9.68 10.04 -12.43
CA LEU A 223 -8.38 10.53 -12.83
C LEU A 223 -8.50 11.95 -13.36
N LEU A 224 -7.64 12.83 -12.87
CA LEU A 224 -7.60 14.23 -13.27
C LEU A 224 -6.52 14.48 -14.33
N ASP A 225 -6.89 15.16 -15.42
CA ASP A 225 -5.99 15.56 -16.52
C ASP A 225 -6.00 17.08 -16.71
N THR A 226 -4.84 17.71 -16.53
CA THR A 226 -4.67 19.14 -16.75
C THR A 226 -4.28 19.50 -18.19
N ASN A 227 -4.12 18.52 -19.09
CA ASN A 227 -3.71 18.75 -20.47
C ASN A 227 -4.84 19.31 -21.35
N LEU A 228 -5.45 20.39 -20.92
CA LEU A 228 -6.52 21.09 -21.63
C LEU A 228 -6.00 22.30 -22.39
N ALA A 229 -6.65 22.61 -23.54
CA ALA A 229 -6.25 23.73 -24.40
C ALA A 229 -6.36 25.09 -23.69
N GLU A 230 -7.27 25.19 -22.76
CA GLU A 230 -7.59 26.38 -21.95
C GLU A 230 -6.52 26.71 -20.92
N ASN A 231 -5.74 25.71 -20.52
CA ASN A 231 -4.63 25.90 -19.59
C ASN A 231 -3.38 26.46 -20.28
N GLN A 232 -2.58 27.20 -19.53
CA GLN A 232 -1.24 27.59 -19.97
C GLN A 232 -0.36 26.38 -20.25
N PRO A 233 0.59 26.45 -21.20
CA PRO A 233 1.45 25.30 -21.54
C PRO A 233 2.15 24.65 -20.36
N ALA A 234 2.62 25.44 -19.38
CA ALA A 234 3.25 24.95 -18.16
C ALA A 234 2.27 24.17 -17.24
N ASP A 235 1.00 24.59 -17.23
CA ASP A 235 -0.01 23.94 -16.38
C ASP A 235 -0.55 22.65 -17.02
N ARG A 236 -0.53 22.54 -18.36
CA ARG A 236 -0.86 21.29 -19.07
C ARG A 236 0.08 20.15 -18.73
N SER A 237 1.31 20.45 -18.31
CA SER A 237 2.33 19.45 -17.98
C SER A 237 2.27 18.97 -16.52
N ILE A 238 1.38 19.52 -15.67
CA ILE A 238 1.26 19.10 -14.26
C ILE A 238 0.95 17.60 -14.18
N THR A 239 0.02 17.11 -14.98
CA THR A 239 -0.29 15.67 -15.08
C THR A 239 0.57 14.96 -16.15
N GLY A 240 1.82 15.42 -16.36
CA GLY A 240 2.73 14.84 -17.35
C GLY A 240 3.35 13.53 -16.94
N GLN A 241 4.10 13.52 -15.86
CA GLN A 241 4.88 12.38 -15.39
C GLN A 241 4.63 12.09 -13.92
N LEU A 242 4.47 10.82 -13.58
CA LEU A 242 4.43 10.36 -12.20
C LEU A 242 5.81 10.52 -11.56
N TYR A 243 5.87 11.20 -10.42
CA TYR A 243 7.10 11.54 -9.70
C TYR A 243 8.16 12.29 -10.54
N GLY A 244 7.72 12.93 -11.61
CA GLY A 244 8.58 13.74 -12.48
C GLY A 244 8.71 15.18 -12.02
N GLY A 245 9.72 15.87 -12.59
CA GLY A 245 9.97 17.28 -12.32
C GLY A 245 10.69 17.56 -11.01
N ASP A 246 10.63 18.81 -10.60
CA ASP A 246 11.20 19.33 -9.36
C ASP A 246 10.15 19.40 -8.23
N ARG A 247 10.54 19.93 -7.08
CA ARG A 247 9.63 20.13 -5.93
C ARG A 247 8.46 21.05 -6.25
N GLU A 248 8.66 22.01 -7.16
CA GLU A 248 7.58 22.89 -7.60
C GLU A 248 6.53 22.15 -8.45
N MET A 249 6.94 21.23 -9.28
CA MET A 249 6.02 20.34 -10.01
C MET A 249 5.28 19.41 -9.03
N ARG A 250 5.97 18.89 -8.03
CA ARG A 250 5.40 18.00 -7.01
C ARG A 250 4.26 18.68 -6.25
N ILE A 251 4.48 19.88 -5.69
CA ILE A 251 3.41 20.56 -4.95
C ILE A 251 2.19 20.88 -5.86
N LYS A 252 2.41 21.21 -7.14
CA LYS A 252 1.31 21.41 -8.10
C LYS A 252 0.50 20.14 -8.31
N GLN A 253 1.16 19.00 -8.48
CA GLN A 253 0.50 17.69 -8.60
C GLN A 253 -0.33 17.36 -7.35
N GLU A 254 0.20 17.61 -6.17
CA GLU A 254 -0.48 17.36 -4.91
C GLU A 254 -1.67 18.29 -4.65
N ILE A 255 -1.59 19.54 -5.09
CA ILE A 255 -2.72 20.47 -5.09
C ILE A 255 -3.82 20.00 -6.05
N ILE A 256 -3.48 19.60 -7.27
CA ILE A 256 -4.47 19.06 -8.23
C ILE A 256 -5.08 17.76 -7.70
N LEU A 257 -4.28 16.87 -7.13
CA LEU A 257 -4.77 15.60 -6.57
C LEU A 257 -5.70 15.82 -5.37
N GLY A 258 -5.29 16.60 -4.39
CA GLY A 258 -6.04 16.81 -3.16
C GLY A 258 -7.26 17.72 -3.36
N ILE A 259 -7.02 18.97 -3.72
CA ILE A 259 -8.08 19.98 -3.92
C ILE A 259 -8.91 19.65 -5.15
N GLY A 260 -8.26 19.40 -6.28
CA GLY A 260 -8.93 19.07 -7.54
C GLY A 260 -9.73 17.78 -7.45
N GLY A 261 -9.18 16.77 -6.77
CA GLY A 261 -9.84 15.48 -6.57
C GLY A 261 -11.15 15.60 -5.79
N LEU A 262 -11.16 16.35 -4.68
CA LEU A 262 -12.41 16.59 -3.93
C LEU A 262 -13.42 17.39 -4.76
N ARG A 263 -12.99 18.42 -5.48
CA ARG A 263 -13.87 19.18 -6.38
C ARG A 263 -14.46 18.32 -7.49
N ALA A 264 -13.66 17.37 -8.01
CA ALA A 264 -14.14 16.44 -9.02
C ALA A 264 -15.24 15.51 -8.46
N LEU A 265 -15.06 14.99 -7.25
CA LEU A 265 -16.09 14.19 -6.59
C LEU A 265 -17.37 15.00 -6.36
N ASP A 266 -17.26 16.23 -5.87
CA ASP A 266 -18.41 17.11 -5.64
C ASP A 266 -19.13 17.46 -6.95
N ALA A 267 -18.40 17.75 -8.03
CA ALA A 267 -18.99 18.01 -9.37
C ALA A 267 -19.75 16.80 -9.94
N MET A 268 -19.49 15.59 -9.46
CA MET A 268 -20.19 14.36 -9.80
C MET A 268 -21.25 13.96 -8.76
N ASP A 269 -21.53 14.84 -7.78
CA ASP A 269 -22.43 14.58 -6.65
C ASP A 269 -22.00 13.35 -5.80
N LEU A 270 -20.71 13.07 -5.76
CA LEU A 270 -20.10 12.04 -4.92
C LEU A 270 -19.56 12.68 -3.64
N ARG A 271 -20.19 12.39 -2.51
CA ARG A 271 -19.87 12.97 -1.20
C ARG A 271 -19.28 11.92 -0.27
N PRO A 272 -17.94 11.71 -0.26
CA PRO A 272 -17.34 10.70 0.59
C PRO A 272 -17.51 11.04 2.07
N SER A 273 -18.07 10.10 2.81
CA SER A 273 -18.16 10.16 4.27
C SER A 273 -16.83 9.85 4.94
N VAL A 274 -15.97 9.08 4.26
CA VAL A 274 -14.61 8.75 4.70
C VAL A 274 -13.62 9.07 3.60
N ARG A 275 -12.56 9.79 3.94
CA ARG A 275 -11.44 10.12 3.04
C ARG A 275 -10.18 9.43 3.52
N HIS A 276 -9.67 8.50 2.70
CA HIS A 276 -8.44 7.78 2.98
C HIS A 276 -7.28 8.43 2.23
N ILE A 277 -6.33 8.98 2.97
CA ILE A 277 -5.14 9.67 2.50
C ILE A 277 -3.99 8.68 2.47
N ASN A 278 -3.55 8.30 1.27
CA ASN A 278 -2.44 7.39 1.06
C ASN A 278 -1.13 8.18 0.92
N GLU A 279 -0.31 8.23 1.95
CA GLU A 279 0.82 9.15 2.12
C GLU A 279 0.43 10.63 2.13
N GLY A 280 1.40 11.51 2.32
CA GLY A 280 1.22 12.98 2.28
C GLY A 280 0.72 13.54 0.95
N HIS A 281 0.88 12.82 -0.16
CA HIS A 281 0.68 13.29 -1.53
C HIS A 281 -0.70 13.92 -1.81
N SER A 282 -1.71 13.60 -1.06
CA SER A 282 -3.07 14.13 -1.24
C SER A 282 -3.59 14.93 -0.06
N ALA A 283 -2.74 15.23 0.93
CA ALA A 283 -3.18 15.87 2.18
C ALA A 283 -3.82 17.25 1.97
N PHE A 284 -3.57 17.94 0.86
CA PHE A 284 -4.26 19.20 0.56
C PHE A 284 -5.78 19.06 0.32
N LEU A 285 -6.32 17.83 0.21
CA LEU A 285 -7.78 17.62 0.26
C LEU A 285 -8.40 18.14 1.56
N ILE A 286 -7.63 18.17 2.65
CA ILE A 286 -8.03 18.71 3.96
C ILE A 286 -8.50 20.17 3.82
N LEU A 287 -7.73 20.99 3.11
CA LEU A 287 -8.06 22.40 2.90
C LEU A 287 -9.37 22.58 2.13
N GLU A 288 -9.55 21.81 1.07
CA GLU A 288 -10.78 21.90 0.27
C GLU A 288 -11.99 21.42 1.08
N ARG A 289 -11.85 20.37 1.89
CA ARG A 289 -12.96 19.91 2.72
C ARG A 289 -13.32 20.91 3.82
N VAL A 290 -12.33 21.53 4.45
CA VAL A 290 -12.56 22.64 5.40
C VAL A 290 -13.31 23.76 4.71
N ARG A 291 -12.84 24.20 3.52
CA ARG A 291 -13.48 25.25 2.75
C ARG A 291 -14.95 24.96 2.42
N GLN A 292 -15.25 23.73 1.97
CA GLN A 292 -16.62 23.28 1.69
C GLN A 292 -17.51 23.38 2.92
N LEU A 293 -17.04 22.91 4.09
CA LEU A 293 -17.80 22.97 5.33
C LEU A 293 -18.01 24.41 5.83
N MET A 294 -17.02 25.28 5.62
CA MET A 294 -17.18 26.71 5.94
C MET A 294 -18.20 27.39 5.03
N GLU A 295 -18.30 27.01 3.75
CA GLU A 295 -19.39 27.46 2.86
C GLU A 295 -20.77 26.96 3.29
N GLU A 296 -20.83 25.80 4.01
CA GLU A 296 -22.05 25.31 4.66
C GLU A 296 -22.37 26.05 5.97
N GLY A 297 -21.52 27.02 6.38
CA GLY A 297 -21.74 27.93 7.52
C GLY A 297 -21.03 27.55 8.82
N LEU A 298 -20.06 26.65 8.77
CA LEU A 298 -19.23 26.34 9.93
C LEU A 298 -18.05 27.31 10.04
N SER A 299 -17.58 27.54 11.25
CA SER A 299 -16.27 28.16 11.50
C SER A 299 -15.12 27.17 11.24
N PHE A 300 -13.89 27.65 11.10
CA PHE A 300 -12.72 26.79 10.91
C PHE A 300 -12.57 25.73 12.05
N PRO A 301 -12.67 26.06 13.34
CA PRO A 301 -12.60 25.06 14.41
C PRO A 301 -13.66 23.95 14.28
N GLU A 302 -14.89 24.31 13.93
CA GLU A 302 -16.01 23.36 13.77
C GLU A 302 -15.77 22.46 12.55
N ALA A 303 -15.35 23.03 11.42
CA ALA A 303 -15.01 22.30 10.19
C ALA A 303 -13.84 21.34 10.41
N ARG A 304 -12.83 21.76 11.19
CA ARG A 304 -11.65 20.94 11.54
C ARG A 304 -12.06 19.65 12.23
N GLU A 305 -12.94 19.69 13.22
CA GLU A 305 -13.36 18.48 13.97
C GLU A 305 -14.06 17.46 13.05
N LEU A 306 -14.90 17.93 12.12
CA LEU A 306 -15.54 17.08 11.11
C LEU A 306 -14.52 16.47 10.13
N VAL A 307 -13.56 17.27 9.69
CA VAL A 307 -12.51 16.80 8.77
C VAL A 307 -11.65 15.72 9.46
N VAL A 308 -11.22 15.97 10.68
CA VAL A 308 -10.42 15.01 11.47
C VAL A 308 -11.18 13.71 11.68
N ALA A 309 -12.46 13.77 12.03
CA ALA A 309 -13.28 12.58 12.28
C ALA A 309 -13.44 11.67 11.05
N GLY A 310 -13.55 12.27 9.85
CA GLY A 310 -13.80 11.55 8.60
C GLY A 310 -12.53 11.15 7.83
N ASN A 311 -11.33 11.46 8.34
CA ASN A 311 -10.08 11.16 7.63
C ASN A 311 -9.35 9.96 8.23
N VAL A 312 -8.79 9.15 7.34
CA VAL A 312 -7.86 8.05 7.62
C VAL A 312 -6.54 8.35 6.90
N PHE A 313 -5.42 8.26 7.59
CA PHE A 313 -4.08 8.48 7.04
C PHE A 313 -3.24 7.22 7.15
N THR A 314 -2.68 6.77 6.02
CA THR A 314 -1.76 5.63 5.98
C THR A 314 -0.39 6.08 5.49
N THR A 315 0.64 5.89 6.32
CA THR A 315 2.03 6.06 5.89
C THR A 315 2.59 4.75 5.36
N HIS A 316 3.36 4.82 4.27
CA HIS A 316 4.02 3.68 3.61
C HIS A 316 5.54 3.80 3.63
N THR A 317 6.06 4.89 4.17
CA THR A 317 7.48 5.24 4.10
C THR A 317 8.14 5.06 5.47
N PRO A 318 9.14 4.14 5.60
CA PRO A 318 9.78 3.84 6.88
C PRO A 318 10.98 4.75 7.18
N VAL A 319 11.25 5.74 6.34
CA VAL A 319 12.41 6.63 6.46
C VAL A 319 11.99 8.10 6.35
N PRO A 320 12.45 8.98 7.25
CA PRO A 320 12.06 10.40 7.23
C PRO A 320 12.33 11.09 5.89
N ALA A 321 13.50 10.83 5.29
CA ALA A 321 13.91 11.43 4.01
C ALA A 321 13.04 11.05 2.80
N GLY A 322 12.15 10.05 2.94
CA GLY A 322 11.21 9.64 1.89
C GLY A 322 9.86 10.35 1.99
N ASN A 323 9.63 11.15 3.04
CA ASN A 323 8.40 11.91 3.22
C ASN A 323 8.47 13.24 2.45
N GLU A 324 7.33 13.66 1.89
CA GLU A 324 7.28 14.89 1.10
C GLU A 324 7.24 16.12 2.02
N GLU A 325 8.17 17.04 1.78
CA GLU A 325 8.31 18.29 2.51
C GLU A 325 8.53 19.44 1.55
N PHE A 326 7.94 20.59 1.84
CA PHE A 326 8.04 21.79 1.03
C PHE A 326 8.53 22.99 1.84
N ALA A 327 9.38 23.82 1.24
CA ALA A 327 9.75 25.09 1.83
C ALA A 327 8.49 25.96 2.05
N PRO A 328 8.37 26.66 3.19
CA PRO A 328 7.21 27.51 3.51
C PRO A 328 6.85 28.49 2.38
N GLU A 329 7.86 29.08 1.76
CA GLU A 329 7.69 30.07 0.66
C GLU A 329 7.02 29.42 -0.55
N LEU A 330 7.35 28.14 -0.84
CA LEU A 330 6.75 27.39 -1.94
C LEU A 330 5.29 27.05 -1.65
N VAL A 331 4.99 26.66 -0.42
CA VAL A 331 3.62 26.38 0.04
C VAL A 331 2.78 27.67 -0.06
N MET A 332 3.28 28.77 0.47
CA MET A 332 2.60 30.06 0.46
C MET A 332 2.43 30.63 -0.95
N LYS A 333 3.40 30.42 -1.84
CA LYS A 333 3.29 30.80 -3.27
C LYS A 333 2.01 30.26 -3.93
N TYR A 334 1.62 29.01 -3.59
CA TYR A 334 0.51 28.32 -4.27
C TYR A 334 -0.80 28.34 -3.49
N LEU A 335 -0.77 28.36 -2.16
CA LEU A 335 -1.95 28.13 -1.31
C LEU A 335 -2.44 29.38 -0.58
N ARG A 336 -1.73 30.52 -0.63
CA ARG A 336 -2.13 31.76 0.07
C ARG A 336 -3.60 32.15 -0.15
N PRO A 337 -4.17 32.11 -1.39
CA PRO A 337 -5.59 32.43 -1.57
C PRO A 337 -6.53 31.43 -0.86
N MET A 338 -6.17 30.16 -0.83
CA MET A 338 -6.96 29.12 -0.15
C MET A 338 -6.91 29.29 1.36
N ILE A 339 -5.73 29.57 1.91
CA ILE A 339 -5.50 29.78 3.36
C ILE A 339 -6.29 31.00 3.84
N ALA A 340 -6.25 32.10 3.08
CA ALA A 340 -7.06 33.28 3.37
C ALA A 340 -8.57 32.99 3.30
N ALA A 341 -9.01 32.19 2.33
CA ALA A 341 -10.43 31.81 2.17
C ALA A 341 -10.99 31.00 3.35
N ILE A 342 -10.14 30.26 4.08
CA ILE A 342 -10.53 29.52 5.27
C ILE A 342 -10.23 30.29 6.58
N GLY A 343 -9.86 31.57 6.47
CA GLY A 343 -9.71 32.50 7.59
C GLY A 343 -8.49 32.29 8.45
N LEU A 344 -7.45 31.61 7.95
CA LEU A 344 -6.18 31.39 8.65
C LEU A 344 -5.12 32.43 8.24
N THR A 345 -4.24 32.77 9.18
CA THR A 345 -2.98 33.42 8.89
C THR A 345 -1.98 32.43 8.28
N GLU A 346 -0.92 32.93 7.66
CA GLU A 346 0.14 32.11 7.10
C GLU A 346 0.85 31.30 8.19
N GLU A 347 1.09 31.91 9.36
CA GLU A 347 1.75 31.28 10.51
C GLU A 347 0.90 30.14 11.08
N GLU A 348 -0.40 30.38 11.33
CA GLU A 348 -1.32 29.34 11.82
C GLU A 348 -1.39 28.14 10.87
N PHE A 349 -1.38 28.37 9.57
CA PHE A 349 -1.41 27.30 8.61
C PHE A 349 -0.09 26.50 8.58
N LEU A 350 1.06 27.19 8.57
CA LEU A 350 2.37 26.53 8.53
C LEU A 350 2.63 25.67 9.75
N GLU A 351 2.11 26.06 10.93
CA GLU A 351 2.17 25.25 12.14
C GLU A 351 1.55 23.86 11.99
N PHE A 352 0.56 23.67 11.11
CA PHE A 352 -0.05 22.35 10.90
C PHE A 352 0.90 21.34 10.25
N GLY A 353 1.89 21.78 9.49
CA GLY A 353 2.91 20.93 8.88
C GLY A 353 4.27 20.98 9.59
N HIS A 354 4.39 21.83 10.64
CA HIS A 354 5.63 22.01 11.38
C HIS A 354 5.78 20.95 12.48
N TYR A 355 6.98 20.46 12.70
CA TYR A 355 7.33 19.57 13.82
C TYR A 355 8.81 19.70 14.12
N ASP A 356 9.16 19.61 15.41
CA ASP A 356 10.54 19.74 15.89
C ASP A 356 11.21 21.02 15.31
N ASP A 357 12.49 21.01 15.08
CA ASP A 357 13.24 22.11 14.46
C ASP A 357 13.22 22.08 12.91
N ASN A 358 12.34 21.28 12.28
CA ASN A 358 12.25 21.18 10.82
C ASN A 358 11.68 22.47 10.22
N PRO A 359 12.43 23.21 9.38
CA PRO A 359 11.96 24.45 8.79
C PRO A 359 10.92 24.27 7.69
N ASN A 360 10.75 23.05 7.18
CA ASN A 360 9.85 22.75 6.07
C ASN A 360 8.44 22.40 6.55
N PHE A 361 7.47 22.58 5.67
CA PHE A 361 6.11 22.09 5.84
C PHE A 361 6.06 20.62 5.42
N SER A 362 5.80 19.73 6.38
CA SER A 362 5.67 18.29 6.15
C SER A 362 4.22 17.92 5.79
N MET A 363 4.04 17.34 4.61
CA MET A 363 2.74 16.83 4.16
C MET A 363 2.25 15.66 5.02
N THR A 364 3.17 14.84 5.53
CA THR A 364 2.85 13.73 6.42
C THR A 364 2.35 14.24 7.77
N VAL A 365 3.01 15.21 8.38
CA VAL A 365 2.58 15.81 9.66
C VAL A 365 1.21 16.47 9.51
N PHE A 366 0.99 17.20 8.41
CA PHE A 366 -0.30 17.79 8.10
C PHE A 366 -1.40 16.72 7.99
N GLY A 367 -1.14 15.64 7.27
CA GLY A 367 -2.06 14.49 7.17
C GLY A 367 -2.33 13.82 8.52
N LEU A 368 -1.27 13.61 9.33
CA LEU A 368 -1.38 13.02 10.67
C LEU A 368 -2.23 13.88 11.62
N ARG A 369 -2.05 15.20 11.64
CA ARG A 369 -2.79 16.11 12.51
C ARG A 369 -4.27 16.24 12.16
N PHE A 370 -4.61 16.07 10.87
CA PHE A 370 -5.99 16.17 10.37
C PHE A 370 -6.66 14.81 10.09
N SER A 371 -6.16 13.74 10.69
CA SER A 371 -6.77 12.42 10.61
C SER A 371 -6.93 11.82 12.01
N ARG A 372 -8.10 11.28 12.30
CA ARG A 372 -8.35 10.59 13.58
C ARG A 372 -7.74 9.19 13.58
N TYR A 373 -7.75 8.53 12.42
CA TYR A 373 -7.25 7.18 12.23
C TYR A 373 -5.95 7.22 11.45
N ARG A 374 -4.88 6.67 12.04
CA ARG A 374 -3.52 6.74 11.50
C ARG A 374 -2.86 5.38 11.62
N ASN A 375 -2.22 4.91 10.54
CA ASN A 375 -1.58 3.61 10.58
C ASN A 375 -0.35 3.51 9.68
N GLY A 376 0.58 2.63 10.10
CA GLY A 376 1.60 2.04 9.24
C GLY A 376 1.09 0.75 8.58
N VAL A 377 1.90 0.15 7.71
CA VAL A 377 1.51 -0.93 6.79
C VAL A 377 2.04 -2.33 7.14
N SER A 378 2.67 -2.46 8.29
CA SER A 378 3.02 -3.71 8.99
C SER A 378 3.14 -3.41 10.48
N ARG A 379 3.18 -4.45 11.33
CA ARG A 379 3.37 -4.26 12.76
C ARG A 379 4.67 -3.51 13.06
N LEU A 380 5.79 -3.98 12.53
CA LEU A 380 7.08 -3.34 12.70
C LEU A 380 7.08 -1.90 12.17
N HIS A 381 6.51 -1.68 10.98
CA HIS A 381 6.40 -0.33 10.43
C HIS A 381 5.53 0.60 11.30
N GLY A 382 4.48 0.09 11.93
CA GLY A 382 3.71 0.85 12.92
C GLY A 382 4.55 1.26 14.13
N GLU A 383 5.42 0.38 14.62
CA GLU A 383 6.35 0.64 15.72
C GLU A 383 7.39 1.71 15.33
N ILE A 384 8.03 1.54 14.17
CA ILE A 384 9.00 2.49 13.62
C ILE A 384 8.36 3.85 13.32
N SER A 385 7.15 3.87 12.78
CA SER A 385 6.42 5.11 12.50
C SER A 385 6.08 5.89 13.77
N ARG A 386 5.77 5.20 14.88
CA ARG A 386 5.61 5.87 16.18
C ARG A 386 6.89 6.54 16.66
N GLU A 387 8.04 5.91 16.44
CA GLU A 387 9.34 6.49 16.79
C GLU A 387 9.70 7.67 15.88
N ILE A 388 9.48 7.54 14.56
CA ILE A 388 9.75 8.62 13.59
C ILE A 388 8.91 9.88 13.90
N TRP A 389 7.64 9.69 14.24
CA TRP A 389 6.67 10.79 14.41
C TRP A 389 6.41 11.16 15.87
N LYS A 390 7.23 10.70 16.83
CA LYS A 390 7.06 11.03 18.25
C LYS A 390 7.06 12.54 18.54
N ASP A 391 7.87 13.29 17.79
CA ASP A 391 8.01 14.74 18.00
C ASP A 391 6.80 15.55 17.50
N VAL A 392 5.87 14.92 16.76
CA VAL A 392 4.53 15.49 16.50
C VAL A 392 3.68 15.53 17.77
N TRP A 393 3.96 14.64 18.73
CA TRP A 393 3.32 14.57 20.07
C TRP A 393 4.39 14.53 21.17
N PRO A 394 5.14 15.62 21.40
CA PRO A 394 6.42 15.60 22.15
C PRO A 394 6.27 15.22 23.63
N ARG A 395 5.05 15.25 24.18
CA ARG A 395 4.79 14.84 25.58
C ARG A 395 4.35 13.37 25.71
N LEU A 396 4.26 12.64 24.60
CA LEU A 396 3.95 11.22 24.64
C LEU A 396 5.22 10.39 24.45
N PRO A 397 5.39 9.31 25.21
CA PRO A 397 6.37 8.29 24.84
C PRO A 397 6.08 7.75 23.45
N ALA A 398 7.10 7.42 22.66
CA ALA A 398 6.93 6.96 21.29
C ALA A 398 5.91 5.82 21.14
N ALA A 399 5.90 4.88 22.09
CA ALA A 399 4.95 3.77 22.10
C ALA A 399 3.46 4.21 22.20
N ASP A 400 3.19 5.42 22.68
CA ASP A 400 1.84 6.00 22.85
C ASP A 400 1.45 6.97 21.73
N THR A 401 2.37 7.27 20.81
CA THR A 401 2.06 8.05 19.60
C THR A 401 0.82 7.44 18.93
N PRO A 402 -0.21 8.25 18.61
CA PRO A 402 -1.50 7.75 18.17
C PRO A 402 -1.47 7.27 16.71
N LEU A 403 -0.60 6.30 16.44
CA LEU A 403 -0.40 5.63 15.17
C LEU A 403 -0.38 4.12 15.39
N THR A 404 -1.27 3.40 14.72
CA THR A 404 -1.37 1.95 14.80
C THR A 404 -0.85 1.30 13.49
N HIS A 405 -1.19 0.06 13.24
CA HIS A 405 -0.89 -0.60 11.96
C HIS A 405 -2.10 -1.38 11.45
N VAL A 406 -2.13 -1.52 10.12
CA VAL A 406 -2.88 -2.53 9.39
C VAL A 406 -1.90 -3.15 8.41
N THR A 407 -1.58 -4.42 8.59
CA THR A 407 -0.61 -5.08 7.72
C THR A 407 -1.16 -5.24 6.32
N ASN A 408 -0.39 -4.85 5.33
CA ASN A 408 -0.78 -4.96 3.93
C ASN A 408 -1.13 -6.40 3.54
N GLY A 409 -1.87 -6.51 2.46
CA GLY A 409 -2.17 -7.75 1.77
C GLY A 409 -2.14 -7.55 0.26
N ILE A 410 -2.29 -8.64 -0.46
CA ILE A 410 -2.34 -8.65 -1.93
C ILE A 410 -3.73 -9.05 -2.40
N HIS A 411 -4.10 -8.65 -3.62
CA HIS A 411 -5.32 -9.14 -4.27
C HIS A 411 -5.05 -10.51 -4.91
N PRO A 412 -5.51 -11.63 -4.32
CA PRO A 412 -5.04 -12.95 -4.73
C PRO A 412 -5.29 -13.26 -6.20
N GLU A 413 -6.47 -12.94 -6.72
CA GLU A 413 -6.88 -13.25 -8.09
C GLU A 413 -6.03 -12.50 -9.15
N SER A 414 -5.39 -11.38 -8.78
CA SER A 414 -4.46 -10.68 -9.68
C SER A 414 -3.09 -11.33 -9.79
N TRP A 415 -2.69 -12.13 -8.80
CA TRP A 415 -1.31 -12.61 -8.66
C TRP A 415 -1.17 -14.13 -8.71
N VAL A 416 -2.23 -14.88 -8.41
CA VAL A 416 -2.23 -16.34 -8.44
C VAL A 416 -2.27 -16.83 -9.89
N SER A 417 -1.46 -17.85 -10.19
CA SER A 417 -1.44 -18.50 -11.50
C SER A 417 -2.68 -19.36 -11.74
N ASP A 418 -3.00 -19.60 -13.01
CA ASP A 418 -4.10 -20.48 -13.38
C ASP A 418 -3.96 -21.90 -12.84
N GLU A 419 -2.73 -22.41 -12.74
CA GLU A 419 -2.41 -23.72 -12.19
C GLU A 419 -2.79 -23.79 -10.71
N MET A 420 -2.39 -22.76 -9.95
CA MET A 420 -2.69 -22.69 -8.51
C MET A 420 -4.16 -22.40 -8.25
N GLU A 421 -4.80 -21.53 -9.05
CA GLU A 421 -6.24 -21.26 -8.97
C GLU A 421 -7.05 -22.56 -9.11
N LYS A 422 -6.70 -23.41 -10.07
CA LYS A 422 -7.36 -24.71 -10.28
C LYS A 422 -7.17 -25.64 -9.08
N LEU A 423 -5.97 -25.68 -8.50
CA LEU A 423 -5.69 -26.48 -7.32
C LEU A 423 -6.46 -25.95 -6.10
N PHE A 424 -6.45 -24.66 -5.85
CA PHE A 424 -7.19 -24.05 -4.76
C PHE A 424 -8.71 -24.25 -4.91
N SER A 425 -9.24 -24.03 -6.09
CA SER A 425 -10.67 -24.23 -6.37
C SER A 425 -11.12 -25.66 -6.13
N ARG A 426 -10.25 -26.64 -6.45
CA ARG A 426 -10.55 -28.09 -6.28
C ARG A 426 -10.41 -28.56 -4.84
N TYR A 427 -9.36 -28.16 -4.13
CA TYR A 427 -8.97 -28.75 -2.85
C TYR A 427 -9.27 -27.87 -1.64
N VAL A 428 -9.09 -26.56 -1.74
CA VAL A 428 -9.44 -25.60 -0.68
C VAL A 428 -10.93 -25.27 -0.77
N GLY A 429 -11.43 -25.03 -1.98
CA GLY A 429 -12.85 -24.82 -2.26
C GLY A 429 -13.07 -23.65 -3.24
N PRO A 430 -14.22 -23.62 -3.93
CA PRO A 430 -14.49 -22.62 -4.98
C PRO A 430 -14.55 -21.15 -4.47
N ARG A 431 -14.58 -20.96 -3.17
CA ARG A 431 -14.58 -19.64 -2.52
C ARG A 431 -13.24 -19.33 -1.82
N TRP A 432 -12.15 -19.99 -2.21
CA TRP A 432 -10.84 -19.82 -1.59
C TRP A 432 -10.37 -18.35 -1.53
N SER A 433 -10.70 -17.55 -2.53
CA SER A 433 -10.36 -16.13 -2.60
C SER A 433 -11.35 -15.23 -1.86
N SER A 434 -12.62 -15.65 -1.74
CA SER A 434 -13.68 -14.85 -1.12
C SER A 434 -13.90 -15.17 0.37
N ASN A 435 -13.41 -16.32 0.87
CA ASN A 435 -13.49 -16.68 2.29
C ASN A 435 -12.22 -16.22 3.02
N ARG A 436 -12.25 -15.05 3.59
CA ARG A 436 -11.16 -14.11 3.80
C ARG A 436 -10.32 -14.29 5.04
N THR A 437 -10.86 -15.01 6.02
CA THR A 437 -10.27 -15.09 7.35
C THR A 437 -10.44 -16.48 7.97
N ASP A 438 -11.06 -17.41 7.27
CA ASP A 438 -11.22 -18.77 7.76
C ASP A 438 -9.92 -19.56 7.56
N MET A 439 -9.07 -19.51 8.57
CA MET A 439 -7.82 -20.28 8.56
C MET A 439 -8.07 -21.77 8.40
N THR A 440 -9.25 -22.25 8.84
CA THR A 440 -9.58 -23.69 8.78
C THR A 440 -9.80 -24.18 7.34
N GLU A 441 -10.23 -23.31 6.42
CA GLU A 441 -10.32 -23.68 5.00
C GLU A 441 -8.94 -23.89 4.38
N TRP A 442 -7.96 -23.08 4.77
CA TRP A 442 -6.59 -23.20 4.26
C TRP A 442 -5.84 -24.42 4.78
N GLU A 443 -6.27 -25.04 5.89
CA GLU A 443 -5.77 -26.38 6.30
C GLU A 443 -6.02 -27.45 5.23
N LYS A 444 -7.02 -27.25 4.36
CA LYS A 444 -7.30 -28.15 3.23
C LYS A 444 -6.21 -28.16 2.15
N VAL A 445 -5.25 -27.24 2.17
CA VAL A 445 -4.07 -27.26 1.31
C VAL A 445 -3.31 -28.60 1.45
N ASP A 446 -3.33 -29.22 2.63
CA ASP A 446 -2.73 -30.54 2.86
C ASP A 446 -3.37 -31.65 2.00
N ARG A 447 -4.60 -31.45 1.51
CA ARG A 447 -5.30 -32.40 0.63
C ARG A 447 -4.81 -32.36 -0.81
N ILE A 448 -4.05 -31.32 -1.21
CA ILE A 448 -3.47 -31.23 -2.56
C ILE A 448 -2.42 -32.34 -2.66
N PRO A 449 -2.58 -33.33 -3.58
CA PRO A 449 -1.57 -34.36 -3.78
C PRO A 449 -0.25 -33.74 -4.23
N ASP A 450 0.88 -34.22 -3.72
CA ASP A 450 2.20 -33.78 -4.15
C ASP A 450 2.41 -34.04 -5.65
N SER A 451 1.81 -35.12 -6.16
CA SER A 451 1.78 -35.47 -7.60
C SER A 451 0.97 -34.52 -8.49
N GLU A 452 0.18 -33.62 -7.93
CA GLU A 452 -0.48 -32.53 -8.67
C GLU A 452 0.19 -31.18 -8.42
N LEU A 453 0.63 -30.91 -7.19
CA LEU A 453 1.25 -29.66 -6.78
C LEU A 453 2.62 -29.47 -7.47
N TRP A 454 3.47 -30.49 -7.45
CA TRP A 454 4.79 -30.41 -8.05
C TRP A 454 4.75 -30.18 -9.58
N PRO A 455 4.00 -30.94 -10.38
CA PRO A 455 3.89 -30.66 -11.80
C PRO A 455 3.25 -29.30 -12.12
N ALA A 456 2.37 -28.79 -11.26
CA ALA A 456 1.83 -27.44 -11.44
C ALA A 456 2.94 -26.39 -11.29
N HIS A 457 3.75 -26.51 -10.23
CA HIS A 457 4.90 -25.63 -10.01
C HIS A 457 5.95 -25.75 -11.12
N THR A 458 6.25 -26.95 -11.60
CA THR A 458 7.17 -27.18 -12.73
C THR A 458 6.70 -26.45 -13.98
N ARG A 459 5.42 -26.56 -14.36
CA ARG A 459 4.88 -25.84 -15.54
C ARG A 459 4.99 -24.31 -15.41
N MET A 460 4.79 -23.76 -14.20
CA MET A 460 4.96 -22.33 -13.95
C MET A 460 6.41 -21.90 -14.14
N ARG A 461 7.37 -22.71 -13.65
CA ARG A 461 8.81 -22.48 -13.84
C ARG A 461 9.21 -22.59 -15.31
N GLU A 462 8.77 -23.60 -16.04
CA GLU A 462 9.00 -23.78 -17.49
C GLU A 462 8.51 -22.55 -18.27
N ARG A 463 7.32 -22.06 -17.97
CA ARG A 463 6.76 -20.85 -18.60
C ARG A 463 7.61 -19.61 -18.30
N LEU A 464 8.03 -19.41 -17.04
CA LEU A 464 8.93 -18.32 -16.67
C LEU A 464 10.25 -18.41 -17.43
N ILE A 465 10.88 -19.56 -17.45
CA ILE A 465 12.19 -19.76 -18.08
C ILE A 465 12.11 -19.50 -19.59
N SER A 466 11.10 -20.03 -20.29
CA SER A 466 10.89 -19.75 -21.72
C SER A 466 10.74 -18.26 -21.98
N TRP A 467 9.85 -17.59 -21.24
CA TRP A 467 9.60 -16.17 -21.36
C TRP A 467 10.84 -15.31 -21.01
N ALA A 468 11.61 -15.71 -20.01
CA ALA A 468 12.83 -15.01 -19.60
C ALA A 468 13.96 -15.14 -20.64
N ARG A 469 14.08 -16.29 -21.31
CA ARG A 469 15.03 -16.53 -22.41
C ARG A 469 14.79 -15.59 -23.59
N ASP A 470 13.53 -15.50 -24.04
CA ASP A 470 13.15 -14.66 -25.19
C ASP A 470 13.48 -13.18 -24.90
N ARG A 471 13.19 -12.72 -23.66
CA ARG A 471 13.52 -11.35 -23.24
C ARG A 471 15.02 -11.11 -23.11
N TRP A 472 15.72 -12.06 -22.51
CA TRP A 472 17.18 -11.96 -22.36
C TRP A 472 17.90 -11.91 -23.72
N GLU A 473 17.54 -12.78 -24.67
CA GLU A 473 18.11 -12.77 -26.01
C GLU A 473 17.88 -11.44 -26.72
N SER A 474 16.64 -10.94 -26.69
CA SER A 474 16.29 -9.66 -27.28
C SER A 474 17.09 -8.51 -26.66
N GLN A 475 17.23 -8.51 -25.32
CA GLN A 475 17.97 -7.51 -24.56
C GLN A 475 19.46 -7.53 -24.91
N ILE A 476 20.12 -8.68 -24.86
CA ILE A 476 21.57 -8.84 -25.13
C ILE A 476 21.88 -8.52 -26.59
N SER A 477 21.03 -8.95 -27.53
CA SER A 477 21.17 -8.60 -28.95
C SER A 477 21.11 -7.08 -29.16
N ARG A 478 20.10 -6.41 -28.55
CA ARG A 478 19.95 -4.96 -28.65
C ARG A 478 21.10 -4.19 -27.98
N MET A 479 21.68 -4.71 -26.92
CA MET A 479 22.85 -4.11 -26.24
C MET A 479 24.15 -4.33 -26.98
N GLY A 480 24.17 -5.23 -27.99
CA GLY A 480 25.37 -5.60 -28.71
C GLY A 480 26.40 -6.38 -27.89
N LEU A 481 25.93 -7.09 -26.87
CA LEU A 481 26.79 -7.83 -25.91
C LEU A 481 26.90 -9.32 -26.24
N LEU A 482 26.24 -9.79 -27.31
CA LEU A 482 26.33 -11.17 -27.74
C LEU A 482 27.77 -11.52 -28.12
N LYS A 483 28.34 -12.51 -27.45
CA LYS A 483 29.72 -12.97 -27.68
C LYS A 483 29.64 -14.31 -28.47
N PRO A 484 30.34 -14.45 -29.62
CA PRO A 484 30.20 -15.66 -30.45
C PRO A 484 30.46 -16.97 -29.70
N HIS A 485 31.35 -16.99 -28.71
CA HIS A 485 31.67 -18.18 -27.93
C HIS A 485 30.64 -18.50 -26.81
N LEU A 486 29.67 -17.62 -26.58
CA LEU A 486 28.60 -17.79 -25.61
C LEU A 486 27.23 -18.02 -26.28
N GLU A 487 27.12 -17.89 -27.62
CA GLU A 487 25.84 -18.05 -28.33
C GLU A 487 25.23 -19.43 -28.16
N ASP A 488 26.04 -20.49 -28.06
CA ASP A 488 25.60 -21.86 -27.88
C ASP A 488 25.42 -22.24 -26.38
N MET A 489 25.71 -21.34 -25.45
CA MET A 489 25.54 -21.65 -24.03
C MET A 489 24.04 -21.57 -23.62
N PRO A 490 23.54 -22.62 -22.95
CA PRO A 490 22.14 -22.59 -22.48
C PRO A 490 21.90 -21.46 -21.49
N VAL A 491 20.83 -20.72 -21.72
CA VAL A 491 20.37 -19.68 -20.78
C VAL A 491 19.27 -20.26 -19.93
N LEU A 492 19.50 -20.33 -18.60
CA LEU A 492 18.61 -20.94 -17.62
C LEU A 492 18.21 -22.38 -17.96
N ASP A 493 17.79 -23.15 -16.99
CA ASP A 493 17.35 -24.53 -17.16
C ASP A 493 16.06 -24.73 -16.33
N PRO A 494 14.95 -25.20 -16.92
CA PRO A 494 13.71 -25.41 -16.18
C PRO A 494 13.80 -26.49 -15.09
N GLU A 495 14.83 -27.34 -15.10
CA GLU A 495 15.05 -28.36 -14.05
C GLU A 495 15.87 -27.83 -12.85
N VAL A 496 16.48 -26.64 -13.00
CA VAL A 496 17.33 -26.03 -11.98
C VAL A 496 16.51 -25.08 -11.09
N PRO A 497 16.67 -25.11 -9.74
CA PRO A 497 15.96 -24.19 -8.86
C PRO A 497 16.35 -22.74 -9.14
N THR A 498 15.33 -21.91 -9.25
CA THR A 498 15.45 -20.51 -9.65
C THR A 498 15.19 -19.60 -8.44
N ILE A 499 16.17 -18.77 -8.10
CA ILE A 499 16.01 -17.70 -7.09
C ILE A 499 15.69 -16.41 -7.82
N GLY A 500 14.58 -15.78 -7.48
CA GLY A 500 14.15 -14.50 -8.04
C GLY A 500 14.36 -13.34 -7.09
N PHE A 501 14.91 -12.24 -7.63
CA PHE A 501 15.01 -10.96 -6.95
C PHE A 501 14.48 -9.86 -7.86
N ALA A 502 13.32 -9.28 -7.53
CA ALA A 502 12.75 -8.23 -8.36
C ALA A 502 12.09 -7.14 -7.50
N ARG A 503 12.65 -5.93 -7.61
CA ARG A 503 12.17 -4.77 -6.85
C ARG A 503 12.80 -3.47 -7.33
N ARG A 504 12.33 -2.31 -6.80
CA ARG A 504 13.01 -1.04 -7.01
C ARG A 504 14.44 -1.10 -6.50
N PHE A 505 15.41 -0.67 -7.32
CA PHE A 505 16.81 -0.59 -6.93
C PHE A 505 17.03 0.68 -6.10
N ALA A 506 17.31 0.49 -4.83
CA ALA A 506 17.71 1.49 -3.86
C ALA A 506 18.72 0.84 -2.90
N SER A 507 19.65 1.60 -2.34
CA SER A 507 20.76 1.07 -1.54
C SER A 507 20.33 0.16 -0.40
N TYR A 508 19.27 0.52 0.34
CA TYR A 508 18.78 -0.26 1.48
C TYR A 508 18.17 -1.62 1.09
N LYS A 509 17.79 -1.80 -0.18
CA LYS A 509 17.26 -3.08 -0.71
C LYS A 509 18.37 -4.11 -0.95
N ARG A 510 19.62 -3.68 -1.00
CA ARG A 510 20.85 -4.49 -1.06
C ARG A 510 20.80 -5.59 -2.13
N ALA A 511 20.43 -5.19 -3.36
CA ALA A 511 20.33 -6.12 -4.50
C ALA A 511 21.62 -6.92 -4.75
N THR A 512 22.79 -6.35 -4.41
CA THR A 512 24.11 -6.96 -4.58
C THR A 512 24.61 -7.73 -3.36
N LEU A 513 23.77 -7.94 -2.32
CA LEU A 513 24.21 -8.68 -1.11
C LEU A 513 24.76 -10.07 -1.47
N LEU A 514 24.10 -10.78 -2.40
CA LEU A 514 24.52 -12.09 -2.89
C LEU A 514 25.78 -12.04 -3.77
N LEU A 515 26.24 -10.85 -4.19
CA LEU A 515 27.42 -10.69 -5.03
C LEU A 515 28.71 -10.39 -4.23
N ARG A 516 28.61 -10.29 -2.90
CA ARG A 516 29.76 -9.95 -2.03
C ARG A 516 30.84 -11.04 -2.02
N ASP A 517 30.46 -12.31 -2.22
CA ASP A 517 31.40 -13.44 -2.36
C ASP A 517 31.18 -14.10 -3.72
N ARG A 518 31.76 -13.50 -4.76
CA ARG A 518 31.59 -13.93 -6.15
C ARG A 518 32.15 -15.32 -6.39
N GLU A 519 33.22 -15.72 -5.71
CA GLU A 519 33.81 -17.06 -5.83
C GLU A 519 32.85 -18.12 -5.26
N ARG A 520 32.25 -17.83 -4.12
CA ARG A 520 31.26 -18.72 -3.50
C ARG A 520 30.01 -18.84 -4.38
N LEU A 521 29.51 -17.70 -4.90
CA LEU A 521 28.40 -17.70 -5.83
C LEU A 521 28.70 -18.52 -7.09
N SER A 522 29.91 -18.34 -7.67
CA SER A 522 30.33 -19.11 -8.84
C SER A 522 30.31 -20.61 -8.57
N ARG A 523 30.80 -21.05 -7.39
CA ARG A 523 30.76 -22.49 -7.02
C ARG A 523 29.32 -23.01 -6.90
N ILE A 524 28.39 -22.21 -6.42
CA ILE A 524 26.98 -22.58 -6.28
C ILE A 524 26.32 -22.75 -7.64
N VAL A 525 26.40 -21.73 -8.50
CA VAL A 525 25.73 -21.75 -9.80
C VAL A 525 26.36 -22.71 -10.81
N ASN A 526 27.62 -23.09 -10.59
CA ASN A 526 28.36 -24.03 -11.44
C ASN A 526 28.49 -25.44 -10.84
N ASN A 527 27.76 -25.72 -9.75
CA ASN A 527 27.79 -27.06 -9.17
C ASN A 527 27.22 -28.08 -10.19
N PRO A 528 27.97 -29.11 -10.59
CA PRO A 528 27.55 -30.01 -11.65
C PRO A 528 26.40 -30.96 -11.26
N GLN A 529 26.15 -31.15 -9.97
CA GLN A 529 25.11 -32.04 -9.46
C GLN A 529 23.89 -31.28 -8.91
N TYR A 530 24.14 -30.10 -8.34
CA TYR A 530 23.14 -29.33 -7.62
C TYR A 530 23.24 -27.83 -7.96
N PRO A 531 23.14 -27.48 -9.25
CA PRO A 531 23.23 -26.07 -9.65
C PRO A 531 22.07 -25.23 -9.12
N VAL A 532 22.26 -23.90 -9.11
CA VAL A 532 21.22 -22.90 -8.81
C VAL A 532 21.32 -21.80 -9.85
N GLN A 533 20.21 -21.21 -10.21
CA GLN A 533 20.18 -20.07 -11.12
C GLN A 533 19.43 -18.88 -10.53
N LEU A 534 19.73 -17.68 -11.03
CA LEU A 534 19.19 -16.44 -10.50
C LEU A 534 18.61 -15.54 -11.60
N ILE A 535 17.46 -14.95 -11.30
CA ILE A 535 16.83 -13.93 -12.13
C ILE A 535 16.70 -12.64 -11.32
N PHE A 536 17.36 -11.58 -11.77
CA PHE A 536 17.22 -10.23 -11.24
C PHE A 536 16.36 -9.38 -12.17
N ALA A 537 15.53 -8.50 -11.60
CA ALA A 537 14.79 -7.49 -12.33
C ALA A 537 14.54 -6.27 -11.45
N GLY A 538 14.31 -5.12 -12.06
CA GLY A 538 13.95 -3.91 -11.31
C GLY A 538 14.43 -2.63 -11.96
N LYS A 539 13.92 -1.52 -11.42
CA LYS A 539 14.22 -0.16 -11.89
C LYS A 539 14.78 0.68 -10.75
N ALA A 540 15.76 1.53 -11.03
CA ALA A 540 16.16 2.62 -10.14
C ALA A 540 15.34 3.88 -10.46
N HIS A 541 15.14 4.75 -9.48
CA HIS A 541 14.55 6.06 -9.75
C HIS A 541 15.45 6.82 -10.76
N PRO A 542 14.89 7.60 -11.69
CA PRO A 542 15.69 8.31 -12.71
C PRO A 542 16.86 9.14 -12.15
N HIS A 543 16.70 9.71 -10.98
CA HIS A 543 17.73 10.53 -10.29
C HIS A 543 18.57 9.72 -9.29
N ASP A 544 18.35 8.43 -9.12
CA ASP A 544 19.13 7.57 -8.22
C ASP A 544 20.31 6.93 -8.95
N ALA A 545 21.42 7.66 -9.01
CA ALA A 545 22.66 7.18 -9.64
C ALA A 545 23.23 5.94 -8.91
N ALA A 546 23.09 5.85 -7.58
CA ALA A 546 23.56 4.69 -6.82
C ALA A 546 22.74 3.44 -7.17
N GLY A 547 21.42 3.56 -7.28
CA GLY A 547 20.56 2.46 -7.71
C GLY A 547 20.87 2.00 -9.14
N LYS A 548 21.17 2.93 -10.06
CA LYS A 548 21.61 2.61 -11.43
C LYS A 548 22.97 1.87 -11.46
N GLU A 549 23.88 2.25 -10.56
CA GLU A 549 25.17 1.56 -10.44
C GLU A 549 24.99 0.10 -9.96
N LEU A 550 24.11 -0.16 -9.01
CA LEU A 550 23.80 -1.54 -8.59
C LEU A 550 23.26 -2.39 -9.75
N ILE A 551 22.43 -1.81 -10.61
CA ILE A 551 21.96 -2.50 -11.83
C ILE A 551 23.14 -2.82 -12.75
N ARG A 552 24.01 -1.84 -13.02
CA ARG A 552 25.20 -2.02 -13.89
C ARG A 552 26.11 -3.10 -13.35
N GLU A 553 26.36 -3.14 -12.04
CA GLU A 553 27.19 -4.16 -11.39
C GLU A 553 26.64 -5.58 -11.64
N ILE A 554 25.34 -5.77 -11.49
CA ILE A 554 24.68 -7.07 -11.74
C ILE A 554 24.76 -7.44 -13.21
N VAL A 555 24.51 -6.51 -14.12
CA VAL A 555 24.60 -6.77 -15.58
C VAL A 555 26.02 -7.16 -15.97
N HIS A 556 27.04 -6.48 -15.45
CA HIS A 556 28.44 -6.85 -15.70
C HIS A 556 28.77 -8.25 -15.15
N LEU A 557 28.21 -8.63 -14.02
CA LEU A 557 28.36 -9.99 -13.49
C LEU A 557 27.73 -11.02 -14.43
N CYS A 558 26.51 -10.77 -14.91
CA CYS A 558 25.80 -11.68 -15.83
C CYS A 558 26.60 -11.97 -17.13
N MET A 559 27.43 -11.03 -17.55
CA MET A 559 28.24 -11.14 -18.77
C MET A 559 29.60 -11.83 -18.58
N ARG A 560 29.93 -12.25 -17.35
CA ARG A 560 31.12 -13.08 -17.10
C ARG A 560 30.83 -14.53 -17.44
N GLU A 561 31.85 -15.23 -17.99
CA GLU A 561 31.74 -16.60 -18.45
C GLU A 561 31.20 -17.57 -17.38
N GLU A 562 31.65 -17.41 -16.13
CA GLU A 562 31.24 -18.25 -15.01
C GLU A 562 29.76 -18.04 -14.56
N PHE A 563 29.13 -16.94 -14.97
CA PHE A 563 27.75 -16.59 -14.60
C PHE A 563 26.79 -16.55 -15.80
N TYR A 564 27.34 -16.50 -17.02
CA TYR A 564 26.53 -16.37 -18.23
C TYR A 564 25.49 -17.48 -18.33
N GLY A 565 24.26 -17.07 -18.65
CA GLY A 565 23.12 -18.00 -18.77
C GLY A 565 22.56 -18.55 -17.46
N LYS A 566 23.29 -18.40 -16.34
CA LYS A 566 22.88 -18.89 -14.99
C LYS A 566 22.42 -17.77 -14.07
N VAL A 567 22.95 -16.57 -14.30
CA VAL A 567 22.53 -15.34 -13.61
C VAL A 567 22.14 -14.34 -14.69
N ILE A 568 20.90 -13.87 -14.67
CA ILE A 568 20.43 -12.91 -15.66
C ILE A 568 19.77 -11.71 -14.99
N PHE A 569 19.81 -10.56 -15.67
CA PHE A 569 19.07 -9.36 -15.32
C PHE A 569 18.10 -9.00 -16.43
N LEU A 570 16.81 -8.95 -16.11
CA LEU A 570 15.76 -8.58 -17.05
C LEU A 570 15.41 -7.10 -16.91
N GLU A 571 15.53 -6.36 -17.99
CA GLU A 571 15.16 -4.93 -18.03
C GLU A 571 13.65 -4.72 -18.13
N ASP A 572 13.24 -3.50 -17.82
CA ASP A 572 11.86 -3.01 -17.92
C ASP A 572 10.87 -3.72 -16.99
N TYR A 573 11.27 -3.90 -15.74
CA TYR A 573 10.40 -4.48 -14.71
C TYR A 573 9.00 -3.83 -14.69
N SER A 574 7.97 -4.64 -14.83
CA SER A 574 6.57 -4.27 -14.96
C SER A 574 5.68 -5.18 -14.11
N MET A 575 4.36 -4.92 -14.06
CA MET A 575 3.41 -5.83 -13.39
C MET A 575 3.34 -7.20 -14.10
N ASP A 576 3.43 -7.22 -15.42
CA ASP A 576 3.48 -8.46 -16.19
C ASP A 576 4.72 -9.29 -15.82
N MET A 577 5.91 -8.69 -15.83
CA MET A 577 7.13 -9.36 -15.38
C MET A 577 7.03 -9.83 -13.93
N ALA A 578 6.44 -9.01 -13.07
CA ALA A 578 6.24 -9.37 -11.66
C ALA A 578 5.36 -10.62 -11.53
N ARG A 579 4.26 -10.74 -12.30
CA ARG A 579 3.40 -11.94 -12.34
C ARG A 579 4.19 -13.18 -12.75
N HIS A 580 4.94 -13.11 -13.86
CA HIS A 580 5.76 -14.23 -14.31
C HIS A 580 6.76 -14.68 -13.24
N MET A 581 7.46 -13.75 -12.61
CA MET A 581 8.48 -14.07 -11.61
C MET A 581 7.88 -14.63 -10.32
N VAL A 582 6.85 -14.01 -9.74
CA VAL A 582 6.25 -14.50 -8.47
C VAL A 582 5.51 -15.83 -8.63
N GLN A 583 5.16 -16.19 -9.86
CA GLN A 583 4.54 -17.48 -10.19
C GLN A 583 5.57 -18.57 -10.46
N GLY A 584 6.69 -18.25 -11.11
CA GLY A 584 7.56 -19.25 -11.72
C GLY A 584 8.93 -19.46 -11.07
N VAL A 585 9.39 -18.63 -10.12
CA VAL A 585 10.61 -18.91 -9.36
C VAL A 585 10.34 -19.91 -8.23
N ASP A 586 11.38 -20.56 -7.73
CA ASP A 586 11.28 -21.47 -6.59
C ASP A 586 11.46 -20.76 -5.26
N VAL A 587 12.34 -19.78 -5.21
CA VAL A 587 12.63 -18.96 -4.03
C VAL A 587 12.52 -17.48 -4.38
N TRP A 588 11.77 -16.74 -3.56
CA TRP A 588 11.69 -15.29 -3.64
C TRP A 588 12.61 -14.65 -2.61
N LEU A 589 13.64 -13.95 -3.09
CA LEU A 589 14.67 -13.36 -2.24
C LEU A 589 14.40 -11.89 -1.94
N ASN A 590 14.43 -11.51 -0.66
CA ASN A 590 14.39 -10.14 -0.19
C ASN A 590 15.52 -9.87 0.82
N THR A 591 16.30 -8.84 0.58
CA THR A 591 17.46 -8.49 1.40
C THR A 591 17.43 -7.04 1.90
N PRO A 592 16.29 -6.53 2.42
CA PRO A 592 16.25 -5.17 2.91
C PRO A 592 17.20 -4.99 4.10
N ARG A 593 17.63 -3.77 4.35
CA ARG A 593 18.29 -3.42 5.62
C ARG A 593 17.22 -3.15 6.66
N LEU A 594 17.19 -3.94 7.71
CA LEU A 594 16.27 -3.75 8.85
C LEU A 594 16.56 -2.37 9.52
N PRO A 595 15.54 -1.58 9.85
CA PRO A 595 14.09 -1.74 9.65
C PRO A 595 13.51 -0.91 8.48
N MET A 596 14.19 -0.87 7.34
CA MET A 596 13.88 0.07 6.24
C MET A 596 12.81 -0.44 5.25
N GLU A 597 12.27 -1.65 5.43
CA GLU A 597 11.17 -2.15 4.61
C GLU A 597 9.84 -1.97 5.33
N ALA A 598 8.99 -1.08 4.85
CA ALA A 598 7.69 -0.83 5.48
C ALA A 598 6.80 -2.08 5.51
N CYS A 599 6.75 -2.81 4.41
CA CYS A 599 5.98 -4.07 4.33
C CYS A 599 6.61 -5.08 3.37
N GLY A 600 6.71 -4.79 2.06
CA GLY A 600 7.32 -5.69 1.07
C GLY A 600 6.38 -6.76 0.52
N THR A 601 5.26 -6.38 -0.10
CA THR A 601 4.17 -7.30 -0.53
C THR A 601 4.55 -8.34 -1.61
N SER A 602 5.73 -8.23 -2.26
CA SER A 602 6.12 -9.16 -3.32
C SER A 602 6.30 -10.61 -2.83
N GLY A 603 6.83 -10.80 -1.62
CA GLY A 603 6.95 -12.12 -1.01
C GLY A 603 5.60 -12.77 -0.73
N MET A 604 4.58 -11.99 -0.36
CA MET A 604 3.22 -12.49 -0.21
C MET A 604 2.70 -13.08 -1.52
N LYS A 605 2.88 -12.35 -2.66
CA LYS A 605 2.47 -12.79 -4.00
C LYS A 605 3.13 -14.11 -4.39
N ALA A 606 4.42 -14.23 -4.09
CA ALA A 606 5.20 -15.43 -4.32
C ALA A 606 4.64 -16.63 -3.53
N CYS A 607 4.37 -16.47 -2.23
CA CYS A 607 3.85 -17.52 -1.37
C CYS A 607 2.48 -18.05 -1.81
N PHE A 608 1.60 -17.21 -2.34
CA PHE A 608 0.33 -17.66 -2.92
C PHE A 608 0.50 -18.57 -4.14
N ASN A 609 1.66 -18.55 -4.78
CA ASN A 609 1.98 -19.41 -5.92
C ASN A 609 2.87 -20.61 -5.54
N GLY A 610 3.08 -20.87 -4.27
CA GLY A 610 3.94 -21.97 -3.82
C GLY A 610 5.43 -21.68 -3.87
N VAL A 611 5.81 -20.45 -4.14
CA VAL A 611 7.19 -19.97 -4.08
C VAL A 611 7.58 -19.74 -2.62
N ILE A 612 8.73 -20.25 -2.19
CA ILE A 612 9.16 -20.10 -0.80
C ILE A 612 9.89 -18.77 -0.60
N HIS A 613 9.52 -18.05 0.46
CA HIS A 613 10.13 -16.76 0.77
C HIS A 613 11.41 -16.90 1.59
N CYS A 614 12.47 -16.19 1.16
CA CYS A 614 13.74 -16.06 1.87
C CYS A 614 14.04 -14.57 2.05
N SER A 615 14.02 -14.08 3.28
CA SER A 615 14.14 -12.64 3.54
C SER A 615 14.80 -12.34 4.88
N VAL A 616 15.41 -11.16 4.98
CA VAL A 616 15.65 -10.52 6.28
C VAL A 616 14.30 -10.33 6.97
N PRO A 617 14.19 -10.53 8.31
CA PRO A 617 12.94 -10.41 9.06
C PRO A 617 12.55 -8.93 9.24
N ASP A 618 12.12 -8.30 8.14
CA ASP A 618 11.70 -6.91 8.04
C ASP A 618 10.29 -6.82 7.44
N GLY A 619 9.59 -5.72 7.65
CA GLY A 619 8.24 -5.49 7.16
C GLY A 619 7.27 -6.61 7.59
N TRP A 620 6.52 -7.17 6.61
CA TRP A 620 5.56 -8.25 6.89
C TRP A 620 6.22 -9.56 7.36
N TRP A 621 7.47 -9.82 6.92
CA TRP A 621 8.15 -11.07 7.28
C TRP A 621 8.54 -11.12 8.75
N ALA A 622 8.76 -9.96 9.39
CA ALA A 622 9.00 -9.87 10.84
C ALA A 622 7.82 -10.39 11.69
N GLU A 623 6.61 -10.33 11.17
CA GLU A 623 5.41 -10.82 11.87
C GLU A 623 4.90 -12.18 11.37
N ALA A 624 5.26 -12.56 10.14
CA ALA A 624 4.81 -13.80 9.53
C ALA A 624 5.76 -14.98 9.78
N TYR A 625 7.07 -14.71 9.86
CA TYR A 625 8.07 -15.75 9.88
C TYR A 625 7.97 -16.65 11.10
N ARG A 626 8.00 -17.93 10.82
CA ARG A 626 8.23 -19.02 11.78
C ARG A 626 8.99 -20.15 11.08
N PRO A 627 9.78 -20.96 11.81
CA PRO A 627 10.46 -22.12 11.22
C PRO A 627 9.48 -23.03 10.45
N GLY A 628 9.88 -23.45 9.26
CA GLY A 628 9.12 -24.38 8.42
C GLY A 628 8.24 -23.75 7.34
N ILE A 629 8.11 -22.40 7.27
CA ILE A 629 7.35 -21.71 6.21
C ILE A 629 8.24 -20.97 5.21
N GLY A 630 9.54 -21.00 5.37
CA GLY A 630 10.52 -20.30 4.55
C GLY A 630 11.80 -20.06 5.35
N TRP A 631 12.60 -19.08 4.92
CA TRP A 631 13.91 -18.79 5.53
C TRP A 631 14.06 -17.34 5.97
N SER A 632 14.68 -17.15 7.14
CA SER A 632 15.06 -15.84 7.67
C SER A 632 16.57 -15.63 7.51
N ILE A 633 16.97 -14.51 6.93
CA ILE A 633 18.38 -14.08 6.86
C ILE A 633 18.66 -13.27 8.12
N GLY A 634 19.38 -13.87 9.08
CA GLY A 634 19.53 -13.32 10.43
C GLY A 634 18.29 -13.56 11.30
N SER A 635 18.32 -13.02 12.51
CA SER A 635 17.26 -13.17 13.54
C SER A 635 16.64 -11.82 13.96
N GLY A 636 16.92 -10.74 13.21
CA GLY A 636 16.46 -9.39 13.53
C GLY A 636 17.46 -8.61 14.40
N GLU A 637 18.74 -8.96 14.32
CA GLU A 637 19.80 -8.24 15.01
C GLU A 637 19.98 -6.84 14.41
N GLU A 638 20.19 -5.84 15.28
CA GLU A 638 20.57 -4.49 14.89
C GLU A 638 22.09 -4.32 14.92
N TYR A 639 22.63 -3.56 13.99
CA TYR A 639 24.05 -3.34 13.82
C TYR A 639 24.35 -1.86 13.63
N ASP A 640 25.28 -1.32 14.41
CA ASP A 640 25.79 0.05 14.23
C ASP A 640 26.66 0.19 12.96
N ASP A 641 27.36 -0.89 12.56
CA ASP A 641 28.19 -0.93 11.34
C ASP A 641 27.43 -1.63 10.19
N PRO A 642 26.99 -0.86 9.16
CA PRO A 642 26.33 -1.41 7.99
C PRO A 642 27.17 -2.41 7.18
N GLU A 643 28.49 -2.27 7.17
CA GLU A 643 29.39 -3.19 6.48
C GLU A 643 29.53 -4.53 7.21
N LEU A 644 29.55 -4.50 8.54
CA LEU A 644 29.52 -5.71 9.37
C LEU A 644 28.19 -6.46 9.16
N GLN A 645 27.07 -5.74 9.19
CA GLN A 645 25.74 -6.29 8.91
C GLN A 645 25.72 -7.01 7.56
N ASP A 646 26.15 -6.32 6.50
CA ASP A 646 26.16 -6.87 5.15
C ASP A 646 27.03 -8.14 5.04
N ARG A 647 28.19 -8.18 5.70
CA ARG A 647 29.05 -9.38 5.70
C ARG A 647 28.39 -10.56 6.41
N LEU A 648 27.77 -10.31 7.57
CA LEU A 648 27.14 -11.38 8.37
C LEU A 648 25.89 -11.92 7.69
N GLU A 649 25.04 -11.04 7.19
CA GLU A 649 23.80 -11.44 6.50
C GLU A 649 24.08 -12.09 5.14
N ALA A 650 25.10 -11.65 4.38
CA ALA A 650 25.55 -12.35 3.18
C ALA A 650 26.01 -13.78 3.51
N LYS A 651 26.81 -13.95 4.58
CA LYS A 651 27.23 -15.27 5.03
C LYS A 651 26.05 -16.15 5.45
N ALA A 652 25.07 -15.59 6.17
CA ALA A 652 23.85 -16.29 6.55
C ALA A 652 23.05 -16.74 5.32
N LEU A 653 22.89 -15.84 4.33
CA LEU A 653 22.20 -16.12 3.07
C LEU A 653 22.87 -17.28 2.30
N TYR A 654 24.18 -17.24 2.13
CA TYR A 654 24.91 -18.32 1.50
C TYR A 654 24.74 -19.65 2.24
N ASN A 655 24.81 -19.64 3.59
CA ASN A 655 24.61 -20.85 4.39
C ASN A 655 23.18 -21.40 4.22
N ILE A 656 22.16 -20.55 4.10
CA ILE A 656 20.79 -20.96 3.80
C ILE A 656 20.72 -21.63 2.43
N ILE A 657 21.31 -21.02 1.40
CA ILE A 657 21.29 -21.58 0.04
C ILE A 657 21.97 -22.95 0.01
N GLU A 658 23.21 -23.05 0.52
CA GLU A 658 24.03 -24.27 0.42
C GLU A 658 23.52 -25.41 1.32
N ASN A 659 23.09 -25.10 2.54
CA ASN A 659 22.82 -26.12 3.56
C ASN A 659 21.33 -26.40 3.77
N GLN A 660 20.42 -25.59 3.19
CA GLN A 660 18.98 -25.76 3.35
C GLN A 660 18.25 -25.79 2.01
N ILE A 661 18.35 -24.74 1.18
CA ILE A 661 17.60 -24.65 -0.07
C ILE A 661 18.02 -25.79 -1.02
N ILE A 662 19.29 -25.88 -1.36
CA ILE A 662 19.81 -26.86 -2.30
C ILE A 662 19.51 -28.29 -1.84
N PRO A 663 19.87 -28.73 -0.63
CA PRO A 663 19.63 -30.09 -0.22
C PRO A 663 18.15 -30.49 -0.23
N ILE A 664 17.26 -29.60 0.23
CA ILE A 664 15.81 -29.89 0.31
C ILE A 664 15.19 -29.93 -1.10
N PHE A 665 15.63 -29.07 -2.03
CA PHE A 665 15.10 -29.04 -3.39
C PHE A 665 15.50 -30.30 -4.18
N TYR A 666 16.73 -30.78 -4.03
CA TYR A 666 17.24 -31.96 -4.74
C TYR A 666 17.00 -33.30 -4.03
N ASP A 667 16.42 -33.28 -2.84
CA ASP A 667 15.97 -34.50 -2.14
C ASP A 667 14.64 -34.98 -2.74
N ARG A 668 14.75 -35.91 -3.72
CA ARG A 668 13.62 -36.43 -4.50
C ARG A 668 13.24 -37.84 -4.06
N ASP A 669 11.96 -38.13 -4.01
CA ASP A 669 11.45 -39.48 -3.84
C ASP A 669 11.60 -40.29 -5.13
N ARG A 670 11.15 -41.57 -5.11
CA ARG A 670 11.17 -42.47 -6.28
C ARG A 670 10.33 -42.00 -7.47
N ASN A 671 9.46 -41.02 -7.31
CA ASN A 671 8.62 -40.40 -8.35
C ASN A 671 9.16 -39.05 -8.77
N ASP A 672 10.39 -38.71 -8.40
CA ASP A 672 11.04 -37.43 -8.68
C ASP A 672 10.32 -36.22 -8.05
N ILE A 673 9.65 -36.43 -6.89
CA ILE A 673 8.91 -35.39 -6.16
C ILE A 673 9.73 -34.95 -4.94
N PRO A 674 9.96 -33.62 -4.72
CA PRO A 674 10.67 -33.10 -3.55
C PRO A 674 9.71 -32.96 -2.36
N VAL A 675 9.38 -34.05 -1.69
CA VAL A 675 8.35 -34.12 -0.62
C VAL A 675 8.65 -33.13 0.52
N ASN A 676 9.92 -32.98 0.92
CA ASN A 676 10.31 -32.07 1.99
C ASN A 676 10.17 -30.59 1.55
N TRP A 677 10.40 -30.28 0.29
CA TRP A 677 10.15 -28.98 -0.29
C TRP A 677 8.65 -28.65 -0.29
N LEU A 678 7.83 -29.55 -0.80
CA LEU A 678 6.38 -29.38 -0.86
C LEU A 678 5.73 -29.25 0.52
N ARG A 679 6.31 -29.89 1.55
CA ARG A 679 5.87 -29.66 2.92
C ARG A 679 6.05 -28.20 3.35
N ILE A 680 7.21 -27.57 3.05
CA ILE A 680 7.43 -26.15 3.35
C ILE A 680 6.45 -25.28 2.55
N VAL A 681 6.24 -25.58 1.27
CA VAL A 681 5.26 -24.89 0.41
C VAL A 681 3.87 -24.90 1.03
N LYS A 682 3.37 -26.08 1.43
CA LYS A 682 2.04 -26.21 2.03
C LYS A 682 1.94 -25.49 3.37
N GLU A 683 2.95 -25.61 4.25
CA GLU A 683 2.99 -24.87 5.51
C GLU A 683 3.03 -23.34 5.29
N SER A 684 3.77 -22.88 4.29
CA SER A 684 3.81 -21.49 3.87
C SER A 684 2.43 -21.00 3.44
N MET A 685 1.75 -21.73 2.55
CA MET A 685 0.41 -21.39 2.09
C MET A 685 -0.61 -21.31 3.24
N LYS A 686 -0.62 -22.31 4.13
CA LYS A 686 -1.51 -22.32 5.31
C LYS A 686 -1.30 -21.13 6.23
N ALA A 687 -0.05 -20.72 6.42
CA ALA A 687 0.30 -19.62 7.30
C ALA A 687 0.03 -18.23 6.68
N ILE A 688 0.24 -18.09 5.37
CA ILE A 688 0.34 -16.79 4.71
C ILE A 688 -0.96 -16.43 3.97
N CYS A 689 -1.53 -17.36 3.19
CA CYS A 689 -2.65 -17.04 2.33
C CYS A 689 -3.89 -16.50 3.07
N PRO A 690 -4.32 -17.04 4.22
CA PRO A 690 -5.48 -16.51 4.93
C PRO A 690 -5.23 -15.12 5.54
N VAL A 691 -3.97 -14.79 5.87
CA VAL A 691 -3.61 -13.59 6.64
C VAL A 691 -3.24 -12.42 5.73
N PHE A 692 -2.50 -12.65 4.66
CA PHE A 692 -1.89 -11.60 3.85
C PHE A 692 -2.64 -11.31 2.53
N SER A 693 -3.96 -11.48 2.53
CA SER A 693 -4.84 -11.04 1.44
C SER A 693 -5.30 -9.59 1.65
N SER A 694 -5.46 -8.83 0.57
CA SER A 694 -6.01 -7.47 0.62
C SER A 694 -7.47 -7.45 1.05
N ASN A 695 -8.19 -8.55 0.91
CA ASN A 695 -9.55 -8.71 1.42
C ASN A 695 -9.56 -8.68 2.97
N ARG A 696 -8.63 -9.41 3.64
CA ARG A 696 -8.47 -9.34 5.11
C ARG A 696 -8.04 -7.92 5.52
N MET A 697 -7.04 -7.36 4.85
CA MET A 697 -6.56 -5.99 5.10
C MET A 697 -7.72 -4.99 5.03
N LEU A 698 -8.52 -5.03 3.98
CA LEU A 698 -9.64 -4.11 3.80
C LEU A 698 -10.75 -4.33 4.85
N ALA A 699 -11.06 -5.59 5.20
CA ALA A 699 -12.02 -5.89 6.27
C ALA A 699 -11.57 -5.28 7.61
N GLU A 700 -10.27 -5.26 7.87
CA GLU A 700 -9.68 -4.62 9.05
C GLU A 700 -9.78 -3.09 8.97
N TYR A 701 -9.50 -2.46 7.82
CA TYR A 701 -9.75 -1.03 7.62
C TYR A 701 -11.23 -0.67 7.83
N VAL A 702 -12.14 -1.46 7.27
CA VAL A 702 -13.59 -1.24 7.40
C VAL A 702 -14.00 -1.27 8.88
N SER A 703 -13.60 -2.28 9.61
CA SER A 703 -14.03 -2.47 11.01
C SER A 703 -13.37 -1.50 11.99
N ARG A 704 -12.06 -1.21 11.81
CA ARG A 704 -11.29 -0.40 12.75
C ARG A 704 -11.32 1.09 12.47
N PHE A 705 -11.50 1.49 11.18
CA PHE A 705 -11.38 2.89 10.78
C PHE A 705 -12.60 3.41 10.03
N TYR A 706 -13.03 2.77 8.94
CA TYR A 706 -14.05 3.37 8.06
C TYR A 706 -15.42 3.46 8.71
N ILE A 707 -15.90 2.38 9.34
CA ILE A 707 -17.20 2.41 10.05
C ILE A 707 -17.15 3.36 11.26
N PRO A 708 -16.12 3.33 12.12
CA PRO A 708 -15.99 4.32 13.19
C PRO A 708 -15.90 5.78 12.68
N ALA A 709 -15.14 6.05 11.61
CA ALA A 709 -15.05 7.38 11.01
C ALA A 709 -16.40 7.86 10.48
N TYR A 710 -17.12 6.99 9.77
CA TYR A 710 -18.46 7.28 9.27
C TYR A 710 -19.43 7.61 10.40
N LYS A 711 -19.51 6.76 11.43
CA LYS A 711 -20.40 6.98 12.58
C LYS A 711 -20.06 8.27 13.32
N SER A 712 -18.77 8.58 13.49
CA SER A 712 -18.33 9.84 14.10
C SER A 712 -18.71 11.04 13.23
N THR A 713 -18.53 10.96 11.92
CA THR A 713 -18.91 12.02 10.98
C THR A 713 -20.42 12.27 11.01
N LEU A 714 -21.25 11.21 10.96
CA LEU A 714 -22.69 11.35 11.04
C LEU A 714 -23.13 12.04 12.34
N LYS A 715 -22.58 11.62 13.49
CA LYS A 715 -22.87 12.22 14.78
C LYS A 715 -22.55 13.72 14.80
N LEU A 716 -21.43 14.13 14.20
CA LEU A 716 -21.03 15.53 14.13
C LEU A 716 -21.89 16.35 13.14
N MET A 717 -22.45 15.71 12.13
CA MET A 717 -23.31 16.37 11.12
C MET A 717 -24.77 16.49 11.57
N ASP A 718 -25.18 15.72 12.58
CA ASP A 718 -26.56 15.67 13.05
C ASP A 718 -27.03 17.02 13.63
N ASP A 719 -28.32 17.26 13.62
CA ASP A 719 -29.01 18.47 14.13
C ASP A 719 -28.32 19.77 13.67
N GLY A 720 -28.01 19.87 12.35
CA GLY A 720 -27.38 21.06 11.77
C GLY A 720 -26.00 21.37 12.35
N TYR A 721 -25.20 20.34 12.57
CA TYR A 721 -23.83 20.40 13.12
C TYR A 721 -23.73 20.77 14.62
N ALA A 722 -24.77 20.54 15.41
CA ALA A 722 -24.80 20.90 16.84
C ALA A 722 -23.64 20.25 17.61
N ALA A 723 -23.42 18.95 17.41
CA ALA A 723 -22.34 18.22 18.07
C ALA A 723 -20.93 18.68 17.62
N ALA A 724 -20.79 19.13 16.37
CA ALA A 724 -19.52 19.69 15.89
C ALA A 724 -19.21 21.03 16.57
N ARG A 725 -20.22 21.89 16.73
CA ARG A 725 -20.07 23.15 17.48
C ARG A 725 -19.74 22.94 18.95
N GLU A 726 -20.43 21.98 19.58
CA GLU A 726 -20.16 21.60 20.96
C GLU A 726 -18.72 21.10 21.13
N LEU A 727 -18.29 20.18 20.29
CA LEU A 727 -16.93 19.62 20.35
C LEU A 727 -15.87 20.70 20.12
N ALA A 728 -16.06 21.58 19.12
CA ALA A 728 -15.14 22.68 18.85
C ALA A 728 -15.04 23.65 20.03
N GLY A 729 -16.17 24.04 20.64
CA GLY A 729 -16.20 24.87 21.83
C GLY A 729 -15.53 24.22 23.04
N TRP A 730 -15.77 22.93 23.23
CA TRP A 730 -15.10 22.14 24.26
C TRP A 730 -13.60 22.08 24.03
N MET A 731 -13.15 21.79 22.79
CA MET A 731 -11.71 21.77 22.43
C MET A 731 -11.03 23.13 22.69
N GLU A 732 -11.70 24.21 22.39
CA GLU A 732 -11.19 25.56 22.69
C GLU A 732 -11.04 25.77 24.19
N THR A 733 -12.04 25.36 25.00
CA THR A 733 -11.97 25.40 26.45
C THR A 733 -10.79 24.57 26.99
N ILE A 734 -10.59 23.35 26.44
CA ILE A 734 -9.45 22.50 26.79
C ILE A 734 -8.12 23.19 26.47
N ARG A 735 -7.95 23.73 25.25
CA ARG A 735 -6.72 24.42 24.82
C ARG A 735 -6.38 25.60 25.74
N GLN A 736 -7.36 26.40 26.08
CA GLN A 736 -7.17 27.60 26.94
C GLN A 736 -6.77 27.23 28.37
N ASN A 737 -7.31 26.15 28.93
CA ASN A 737 -7.17 25.81 30.33
C ASN A 737 -6.21 24.65 30.63
N TRP A 738 -5.70 23.93 29.59
CA TRP A 738 -4.86 22.75 29.79
C TRP A 738 -3.56 23.01 30.56
N HIS A 739 -3.03 24.22 30.47
CA HIS A 739 -1.85 24.65 31.21
C HIS A 739 -2.04 24.65 32.74
N SER A 740 -3.28 24.65 33.23
CA SER A 740 -3.64 24.58 34.66
C SER A 740 -3.66 23.15 35.21
N VAL A 741 -3.70 22.12 34.34
CA VAL A 741 -3.81 20.72 34.76
C VAL A 741 -2.50 20.25 35.39
N ARG A 742 -2.54 19.94 36.68
CA ARG A 742 -1.36 19.50 37.46
C ARG A 742 -1.72 18.34 38.37
N ILE A 743 -0.83 17.35 38.45
CA ILE A 743 -0.93 16.26 39.42
C ILE A 743 -0.22 16.71 40.70
N GLU A 744 -0.95 16.90 41.78
CA GLU A 744 -0.39 17.35 43.05
C GLU A 744 0.22 16.22 43.87
N SER A 745 -0.46 15.07 43.91
CA SER A 745 0.06 13.89 44.60
C SER A 745 -0.45 12.59 43.95
N VAL A 746 0.37 11.55 44.06
CA VAL A 746 0.03 10.17 43.74
C VAL A 746 0.34 9.31 44.95
N GLU A 747 -0.66 8.68 45.50
CA GLU A 747 -0.53 7.78 46.63
C GLU A 747 -0.85 6.36 46.18
N ALA A 748 0.04 5.41 46.47
CA ALA A 748 -0.14 3.99 46.22
C ALA A 748 0.12 3.22 47.51
N GLU A 749 -0.79 2.34 47.89
CA GLU A 749 -0.68 1.56 49.12
C GLU A 749 0.33 0.40 48.97
N ILE A 750 1.62 0.75 48.98
CA ILE A 750 2.73 -0.23 48.88
C ILE A 750 3.32 -0.46 50.26
N THR A 751 3.07 -1.62 50.85
CA THR A 751 3.56 -1.95 52.18
C THR A 751 5.02 -2.40 52.13
N ASN A 752 5.92 -1.66 52.79
CA ASN A 752 7.36 -1.94 52.82
C ASN A 752 8.03 -2.03 51.47
N GLY A 753 7.51 -1.35 50.42
CA GLY A 753 8.08 -1.39 49.07
C GLY A 753 7.83 -2.70 48.32
N THR A 754 6.92 -3.54 48.78
CA THR A 754 6.59 -4.85 48.17
C THR A 754 5.10 -5.04 47.99
N CYS A 755 4.72 -5.73 46.94
CA CYS A 755 3.36 -6.20 46.63
C CYS A 755 3.44 -7.63 46.11
N SER A 756 2.48 -8.47 46.46
CA SER A 756 2.44 -9.85 45.95
C SER A 756 1.79 -9.91 44.57
N VAL A 757 2.19 -10.89 43.76
CA VAL A 757 1.55 -11.13 42.48
C VAL A 757 0.07 -11.48 42.69
N GLY A 758 -0.81 -10.78 42.01
CA GLY A 758 -2.26 -10.94 42.11
C GLY A 758 -2.93 -10.01 43.12
N ASP A 759 -2.19 -9.35 43.99
CA ASP A 759 -2.76 -8.40 44.94
C ASP A 759 -3.24 -7.13 44.21
N PRO A 760 -4.38 -6.55 44.61
CA PRO A 760 -4.79 -5.24 44.13
C PRO A 760 -3.93 -4.15 44.76
N LEU A 761 -3.41 -3.26 43.96
CA LEU A 761 -2.71 -2.07 44.41
C LEU A 761 -3.62 -0.84 44.24
N PRO A 762 -4.20 -0.31 45.31
CA PRO A 762 -4.98 0.90 45.27
C PRO A 762 -4.09 2.11 44.95
N VAL A 763 -4.60 2.99 44.07
CA VAL A 763 -3.94 4.25 43.72
C VAL A 763 -4.93 5.39 43.86
N THR A 764 -4.49 6.47 44.50
CA THR A 764 -5.23 7.72 44.62
C THR A 764 -4.39 8.84 44.04
N VAL A 765 -5.03 9.68 43.25
CA VAL A 765 -4.38 10.79 42.53
C VAL A 765 -5.14 12.07 42.82
N ARG A 766 -4.45 13.09 43.29
CA ARG A 766 -4.98 14.43 43.47
C ARG A 766 -4.58 15.31 42.31
N VAL A 767 -5.59 15.87 41.64
CA VAL A 767 -5.42 16.70 40.43
C VAL A 767 -5.96 18.09 40.71
N ARG A 768 -5.14 19.11 40.49
CA ARG A 768 -5.58 20.53 40.50
C ARG A 768 -5.81 20.96 39.05
N VAL A 769 -6.92 21.63 38.82
CA VAL A 769 -7.27 22.18 37.51
C VAL A 769 -8.17 23.41 37.67
N GLU A 770 -8.01 24.38 36.78
CA GLU A 770 -8.85 25.57 36.70
C GLU A 770 -9.60 25.60 35.38
N GLY A 771 -10.89 25.91 35.42
CA GLY A 771 -11.71 26.07 34.20
C GLY A 771 -12.09 24.81 33.45
N LEU A 772 -11.74 23.61 33.96
CA LEU A 772 -12.15 22.33 33.40
C LEU A 772 -12.91 21.49 34.42
N ARG A 773 -13.78 20.61 33.94
CA ARG A 773 -14.57 19.69 34.77
C ARG A 773 -13.85 18.36 34.92
N PRO A 774 -14.14 17.55 35.94
CA PRO A 774 -13.49 16.26 36.13
C PRO A 774 -13.78 15.28 34.97
N GLU A 775 -14.96 15.35 34.37
CA GLU A 775 -15.34 14.53 33.19
C GLU A 775 -14.55 14.89 31.90
N ASP A 776 -13.95 16.09 31.85
CA ASP A 776 -13.10 16.53 30.77
C ASP A 776 -11.70 15.88 30.82
N LEU A 777 -11.39 15.15 31.92
CA LEU A 777 -10.11 14.55 32.20
C LEU A 777 -10.17 13.02 32.19
N LEU A 778 -9.27 12.39 31.45
CA LEU A 778 -8.96 10.98 31.59
C LEU A 778 -7.70 10.83 32.43
N VAL A 779 -7.85 10.43 33.70
CA VAL A 779 -6.73 10.14 34.57
C VAL A 779 -6.41 8.66 34.51
N GLU A 780 -5.20 8.33 34.14
CA GLU A 780 -4.74 6.95 33.98
C GLU A 780 -3.48 6.70 34.81
N VAL A 781 -3.48 5.63 35.61
CA VAL A 781 -2.23 5.06 36.11
C VAL A 781 -1.61 4.16 35.05
N GLN A 782 -0.35 4.43 34.75
CA GLN A 782 0.48 3.61 33.88
C GLN A 782 1.37 2.75 34.76
N HIS A 783 1.33 1.44 34.63
CA HIS A 783 2.20 0.56 35.41
C HIS A 783 2.88 -0.48 34.49
N GLY A 784 4.04 -0.96 34.93
CA GLY A 784 4.80 -1.91 34.14
C GLY A 784 6.18 -2.17 34.75
N LYS A 785 7.00 -2.92 34.02
CA LYS A 785 8.37 -3.23 34.41
C LYS A 785 9.25 -1.99 34.30
N ILE A 786 10.13 -1.75 35.28
CA ILE A 786 11.15 -0.70 35.23
C ILE A 786 12.44 -1.29 34.63
N GLU A 787 12.97 -0.61 33.61
CA GLU A 787 14.30 -0.90 33.06
C GLU A 787 15.40 -0.08 33.78
N HIS A 788 16.66 -0.34 33.46
CA HIS A 788 17.82 0.27 34.15
C HIS A 788 17.89 1.81 34.04
N ASP A 789 17.27 2.38 33.03
CA ASP A 789 17.16 3.83 32.78
C ASP A 789 16.00 4.51 33.55
N GLY A 790 15.20 3.72 34.27
CA GLY A 790 14.07 4.19 35.04
C GLY A 790 12.75 4.30 34.24
N TRP A 791 12.74 3.94 32.95
CA TRP A 791 11.54 3.96 32.13
C TRP A 791 10.68 2.71 32.32
N LEU A 792 9.38 2.87 32.20
CA LEU A 792 8.41 1.78 32.24
C LEU A 792 8.31 1.10 30.87
N THR A 793 8.50 -0.21 30.86
CA THR A 793 8.26 -1.09 29.70
C THR A 793 7.06 -2.00 29.97
N HIS A 794 6.49 -2.58 28.89
CA HIS A 794 5.30 -3.43 28.96
C HIS A 794 4.15 -2.77 29.76
N ARG A 795 3.92 -1.50 29.47
CA ARG A 795 2.99 -0.66 30.23
C ARG A 795 1.54 -1.07 30.00
N GLU A 796 0.81 -1.15 31.10
CA GLU A 796 -0.65 -1.24 31.10
C GLU A 796 -1.22 0.08 31.66
N ALA A 797 -2.33 0.54 31.05
CA ALA A 797 -3.01 1.76 31.47
C ALA A 797 -4.32 1.39 32.16
N VAL A 798 -4.54 1.91 33.36
CA VAL A 798 -5.79 1.72 34.10
C VAL A 798 -6.40 3.07 34.39
N ARG A 799 -7.65 3.27 33.93
CA ARG A 799 -8.42 4.48 34.20
C ARG A 799 -8.77 4.55 35.67
N LEU A 800 -8.63 5.76 36.27
CA LEU A 800 -9.06 6.06 37.61
C LEU A 800 -10.38 6.83 37.55
N ASP A 801 -11.27 6.54 38.52
CA ASP A 801 -12.59 7.17 38.65
C ASP A 801 -12.53 8.32 39.63
N LEU A 802 -13.35 9.35 39.41
CA LEU A 802 -13.53 10.44 40.36
C LEU A 802 -14.12 9.89 41.65
N LYS A 803 -13.50 10.23 42.78
CA LYS A 803 -13.94 9.86 44.15
C LYS A 803 -14.47 11.04 44.93
N GLU A 804 -13.81 12.19 44.84
CA GLU A 804 -14.11 13.36 45.68
C GLU A 804 -13.73 14.63 44.89
N GLU A 805 -14.46 15.70 45.19
CA GLU A 805 -14.13 17.07 44.79
C GLU A 805 -13.98 17.92 46.05
N ALA A 806 -12.80 18.51 46.27
CA ALA A 806 -12.51 19.30 47.47
C ALA A 806 -11.54 20.43 47.14
N ASP A 807 -11.88 21.67 47.55
CA ASP A 807 -11.02 22.86 47.52
C ASP A 807 -10.36 23.16 46.14
N GLY A 808 -11.09 22.94 45.03
CA GLY A 808 -10.60 23.16 43.68
C GLY A 808 -9.63 22.06 43.19
N CYS A 809 -9.61 20.92 43.89
CA CYS A 809 -8.88 19.71 43.47
C CYS A 809 -9.87 18.55 43.28
N TYR A 810 -9.57 17.71 42.30
CA TYR A 810 -10.27 16.46 42.08
C TYR A 810 -9.42 15.29 42.57
N VAL A 811 -10.04 14.36 43.27
CA VAL A 811 -9.42 13.13 43.75
C VAL A 811 -9.93 11.97 42.91
N PHE A 812 -9.01 11.33 42.14
CA PHE A 812 -9.29 10.15 41.36
C PHE A 812 -8.73 8.91 42.07
N GLY A 813 -9.43 7.79 42.00
CA GLY A 813 -9.00 6.56 42.63
C GLY A 813 -9.41 5.32 41.90
N GLY A 814 -8.59 4.30 42.01
CA GLY A 814 -8.80 2.98 41.37
C GLY A 814 -7.79 1.97 41.91
N SER A 815 -7.75 0.81 41.28
CA SER A 815 -6.74 -0.20 41.64
C SER A 815 -6.39 -1.01 40.41
N PHE A 816 -5.14 -1.51 40.33
CA PHE A 816 -4.70 -2.48 39.36
C PHE A 816 -4.12 -3.69 40.05
N ARG A 817 -3.93 -4.78 39.31
CA ARG A 817 -3.31 -6.00 39.84
C ARG A 817 -1.90 -6.15 39.28
N CYS A 818 -0.92 -6.41 40.13
CA CYS A 818 0.41 -6.76 39.72
C CYS A 818 0.41 -8.18 39.11
N SER A 819 0.47 -8.31 37.80
CA SER A 819 0.37 -9.60 37.09
C SER A 819 1.67 -10.39 37.07
N HIS A 820 2.82 -9.73 37.26
CA HIS A 820 4.15 -10.33 37.16
C HIS A 820 5.05 -9.95 38.34
N SER A 821 5.92 -10.86 38.74
CA SER A 821 6.97 -10.57 39.73
C SER A 821 8.14 -9.79 39.09
N GLY A 822 8.87 -9.05 39.88
CA GLY A 822 10.05 -8.29 39.46
C GLY A 822 9.98 -6.81 39.88
N HIS A 823 10.92 -6.03 39.40
CA HIS A 823 10.94 -4.59 39.64
C HIS A 823 9.89 -3.90 38.78
N GLN A 824 8.86 -3.42 39.42
CA GLN A 824 7.70 -2.77 38.77
C GLN A 824 7.64 -1.29 39.19
N GLY A 825 7.02 -0.49 38.36
CA GLY A 825 6.78 0.92 38.65
C GLY A 825 5.41 1.38 38.19
N LEU A 826 5.05 2.55 38.63
CA LEU A 826 3.85 3.25 38.17
C LEU A 826 4.16 4.73 37.96
N THR A 827 3.42 5.32 37.03
CA THR A 827 3.29 6.78 36.90
C THR A 827 1.85 7.12 36.55
N VAL A 828 1.52 8.40 36.55
CA VAL A 828 0.17 8.85 36.21
C VAL A 828 0.23 9.85 35.07
N ARG A 829 -0.71 9.73 34.15
CA ARG A 829 -0.95 10.74 33.13
C ARG A 829 -2.40 11.18 33.08
N ILE A 830 -2.58 12.40 32.58
CA ILE A 830 -3.88 12.97 32.31
C ILE A 830 -3.97 13.35 30.84
N LEU A 831 -5.09 13.00 30.22
CA LEU A 831 -5.43 13.32 28.83
C LEU A 831 -6.80 13.97 28.77
N PRO A 832 -7.10 14.80 27.74
CA PRO A 832 -8.46 15.26 27.48
C PRO A 832 -9.39 14.09 27.15
N CYS A 833 -10.62 14.15 27.68
CA CYS A 833 -11.64 13.14 27.44
C CYS A 833 -13.01 13.80 27.25
N HIS A 834 -13.54 13.70 26.05
CA HIS A 834 -14.90 14.14 25.76
C HIS A 834 -15.91 13.03 26.04
N GLY A 835 -17.06 13.34 26.64
CA GLY A 835 -18.07 12.35 27.00
C GLY A 835 -18.50 11.46 25.81
N ASP A 836 -18.71 12.07 24.65
CA ASP A 836 -19.19 11.40 23.45
C ASP A 836 -18.12 10.83 22.52
N PHE A 837 -16.94 11.48 22.52
CA PHE A 837 -15.84 11.13 21.58
C PHE A 837 -14.67 10.45 22.29
N GLY A 838 -14.76 10.27 23.61
CA GLY A 838 -13.75 9.58 24.40
C GLY A 838 -12.41 10.33 24.45
N ARG A 839 -11.32 9.57 24.57
CA ARG A 839 -9.96 10.09 24.63
C ARG A 839 -9.59 10.84 23.34
N ILE A 840 -9.15 12.09 23.50
CA ILE A 840 -8.60 12.90 22.42
C ILE A 840 -7.12 13.13 22.66
N ILE A 841 -6.28 12.86 21.67
CA ILE A 841 -4.84 13.06 21.73
C ILE A 841 -4.47 14.20 20.78
N GLU A 842 -4.21 15.35 21.38
CA GLU A 842 -3.70 16.55 20.68
C GLU A 842 -2.24 16.79 21.08
N PRO A 843 -1.45 17.43 20.23
CA PRO A 843 -0.09 17.86 20.61
C PRO A 843 -0.11 18.69 21.90
N ASN A 844 0.83 18.43 22.80
CA ASN A 844 1.01 19.17 24.07
C ASN A 844 -0.12 19.07 25.10
N MET A 845 -1.17 18.25 24.86
CA MET A 845 -2.28 18.07 25.82
C MET A 845 -2.14 16.75 26.59
N VAL A 846 -1.01 16.58 27.22
CA VAL A 846 -0.71 15.48 28.14
C VAL A 846 -0.02 16.05 29.37
N SER A 847 -0.52 15.70 30.56
CA SER A 847 0.13 16.06 31.83
C SER A 847 0.58 14.78 32.53
N TRP A 848 1.84 14.74 32.93
CA TRP A 848 2.44 13.62 33.66
C TRP A 848 2.70 13.99 35.13
N TRP A 849 2.74 12.96 35.96
CA TRP A 849 3.26 13.12 37.32
C TRP A 849 4.77 13.28 37.24
N GLU A 850 5.25 14.50 37.53
CA GLU A 850 6.65 14.93 37.53
C GLU A 850 7.24 14.91 38.96
#